data_cd8fb7b29abc1354d159697c91678790
#
_entry.id   cd8fb7b29abc1354d159697c91678790
#
_cell.length_a   1.000
_cell.length_b   1.000
_cell.length_c   1.000
_cell.angle_alpha   90.00
_cell.angle_beta   90.00
_cell.angle_gamma   90.00
#
_symmetry.space_group_name_H-M   'P 1'
#
loop_
_entity.id
_entity.type
_entity.pdbx_description
1 polymer ?
#
loop_
_entity_poly.entity_id
_entity_poly.type
_entity_poly.pdbx_seq_one_letter_code
_entity_poly.pdbx_strand_id
1 'polypeptide(L)'
;MTIIAGHPFLTDFQTTKLLNSLSQKTNLKITHLKSQQVYIFSKDLAEHDYKKAIDLLNHGDEIALNQASQGENQNENQEALQLIVSPRFGTISPWASKATDIFNNCEIAIERVERLVVYTLIGENLPEKLPHDIEMMLYDRMTQSLFYDLAKAQHLFDDHEPAPLNHVDVMGKGREALESANREFGFALSSQDIDYLMDAYVNALKRNPTDVELMMFAQANSEHCRHKIFNAQWTIDGEVQPKSLFGMIKNTFEQNPNDILSAYKDNAAVVKGHEGQRFYPLLNSDNNHLAYDFHQEPIDILMKVETHNHPTAIAPYAGAATGSGGEIRDEGATGRGGKPKAGLAGFHVSHLQLPDMPEKWEHSGKVSTADYGKPARMASALEIMTQAPLGSAAFSNEFGRPNLVGYFRSFQLDTSKDQDGSQMRGYHKPIMIAGGYGNIKRNLVEKNPIQQGDLLIVLGGPAMQIGLGGGAASSVDSGELDEGLDFASVQRDNAEMERRCQEVIDRCWAMAGNQPDEDNNPIVSIHDVGAGGLSNAMPELVNDHELGAVLNLRKVPSLEHGMSPMAIWSNEAQERYVLAIRPQSRELFDSICERERCPYAILGEATDVRELVVNDPLLNIKGDQQPVDMPLQVLLGGTPKMQRSFSRSTPTLQALNLDKVDLAEAVKDVLRHPTVASKSFLISIGDRSITGMVVRDQYVGRYQVPVADCAVTASALIPVDGKPMTGEAMSMGERTPVALINPAASARLAVAEAITNIAGAN
;
A
#
# COMPACT_ATOMS: atom_id res chain seq x y z
N MET A 1 -20.78 -19.16 -24.76
CA MET A 1 -20.09 -18.01 -24.16
C MET A 1 -20.24 -16.80 -25.08
N THR A 2 -20.93 -15.76 -24.61
CA THR A 2 -21.11 -14.51 -25.40
C THR A 2 -19.86 -13.64 -25.30
N ILE A 3 -19.45 -13.08 -26.45
CA ILE A 3 -18.33 -12.13 -26.55
C ILE A 3 -18.88 -10.84 -27.13
N ILE A 4 -18.60 -9.70 -26.49
CA ILE A 4 -18.94 -8.37 -26.96
C ILE A 4 -17.64 -7.58 -27.13
N ALA A 5 -17.41 -7.05 -28.31
CA ALA A 5 -16.29 -6.16 -28.58
C ALA A 5 -16.63 -4.75 -28.06
N GLY A 6 -15.65 -4.12 -27.44
CA GLY A 6 -15.75 -2.76 -26.89
C GLY A 6 -14.90 -1.75 -27.65
N HIS A 7 -14.83 -0.55 -27.10
CA HIS A 7 -14.04 0.56 -27.62
C HIS A 7 -12.52 0.29 -27.57
N PRO A 8 -11.70 1.07 -28.28
CA PRO A 8 -10.24 1.03 -28.10
C PRO A 8 -9.86 1.17 -26.63
N PHE A 9 -8.90 0.34 -26.19
CA PHE A 9 -8.42 0.37 -24.79
C PHE A 9 -7.47 1.54 -24.54
N LEU A 10 -6.52 1.77 -25.46
CA LEU A 10 -5.56 2.87 -25.40
C LEU A 10 -6.03 4.05 -26.24
N THR A 11 -5.78 5.26 -25.76
CA THR A 11 -5.89 6.48 -26.55
C THR A 11 -4.82 6.52 -27.64
N ASP A 12 -4.96 7.37 -28.65
CA ASP A 12 -3.96 7.54 -29.72
C ASP A 12 -2.58 7.91 -29.18
N PHE A 13 -2.54 8.75 -28.14
CA PHE A 13 -1.29 9.12 -27.48
C PHE A 13 -0.64 7.92 -26.80
N GLN A 14 -1.40 7.15 -26.02
CA GLN A 14 -0.91 5.94 -25.33
C GLN A 14 -0.45 4.88 -26.32
N THR A 15 -1.19 4.70 -27.40
CA THR A 15 -0.86 3.78 -28.50
C THR A 15 0.48 4.16 -29.14
N THR A 16 0.65 5.44 -29.47
CA THR A 16 1.91 5.95 -30.04
C THR A 16 3.08 5.79 -29.08
N LYS A 17 2.88 6.10 -27.79
CA LYS A 17 3.90 5.94 -26.76
C LYS A 17 4.33 4.48 -26.61
N LEU A 18 3.37 3.57 -26.52
CA LEU A 18 3.65 2.13 -26.38
C LEU A 18 4.35 1.59 -27.62
N LEU A 19 3.89 1.95 -28.81
CA LEU A 19 4.52 1.56 -30.09
C LEU A 19 5.98 2.00 -30.16
N ASN A 20 6.28 3.25 -29.77
CA ASN A 20 7.65 3.76 -29.74
C ASN A 20 8.51 2.99 -28.73
N SER A 21 7.97 2.69 -27.56
CA SER A 21 8.68 1.92 -26.52
C SER A 21 8.99 0.49 -26.97
N LEU A 22 8.03 -0.17 -27.60
CA LEU A 22 8.22 -1.51 -28.20
C LEU A 22 9.30 -1.47 -29.29
N SER A 23 9.26 -0.48 -30.20
CA SER A 23 10.23 -0.33 -31.29
C SER A 23 11.64 -0.02 -30.79
N GLN A 24 11.80 0.67 -29.68
CA GLN A 24 13.11 0.97 -29.09
C GLN A 24 13.75 -0.23 -28.38
N LYS A 25 12.92 -1.05 -27.72
CA LYS A 25 13.40 -2.20 -26.94
C LYS A 25 13.55 -3.48 -27.75
N THR A 26 13.05 -3.50 -28.97
CA THR A 26 13.08 -4.69 -29.84
C THR A 26 13.73 -4.40 -31.18
N ASN A 27 14.26 -5.44 -31.82
CA ASN A 27 14.62 -5.39 -33.23
C ASN A 27 13.42 -5.71 -34.15
N LEU A 28 12.20 -5.80 -33.57
CA LEU A 28 11.00 -6.09 -34.34
C LEU A 28 10.51 -4.82 -35.08
N LYS A 29 10.18 -4.99 -36.34
CA LYS A 29 9.64 -3.89 -37.16
C LYS A 29 8.14 -3.78 -36.98
N ILE A 30 7.69 -3.30 -35.83
CA ILE A 30 6.27 -3.06 -35.54
C ILE A 30 5.89 -1.70 -36.13
N THR A 31 4.94 -1.69 -37.07
CA THR A 31 4.50 -0.48 -37.75
C THR A 31 3.22 0.11 -37.14
N HIS A 32 2.33 -0.73 -36.64
CA HIS A 32 1.08 -0.31 -36.03
C HIS A 32 0.74 -1.15 -34.81
N LEU A 33 0.03 -0.54 -33.88
CA LEU A 33 -0.54 -1.16 -32.70
C LEU A 33 -2.02 -0.78 -32.61
N LYS A 34 -2.89 -1.76 -32.45
CA LYS A 34 -4.30 -1.55 -32.10
C LYS A 34 -4.57 -2.20 -30.77
N SER A 35 -5.46 -1.62 -29.96
CA SER A 35 -5.95 -2.21 -28.73
C SER A 35 -7.45 -2.11 -28.65
N GLN A 36 -8.11 -3.14 -28.15
CA GLN A 36 -9.57 -3.18 -28.04
C GLN A 36 -9.99 -3.83 -26.73
N GLN A 37 -10.96 -3.25 -26.05
CA GLN A 37 -11.64 -3.91 -24.93
C GLN A 37 -12.55 -5.02 -25.50
N VAL A 38 -12.61 -6.13 -24.78
CA VAL A 38 -13.48 -7.26 -25.11
C VAL A 38 -14.11 -7.76 -23.84
N TYR A 39 -15.41 -7.96 -23.85
CA TYR A 39 -16.18 -8.45 -22.72
C TYR A 39 -16.64 -9.88 -22.99
N ILE A 40 -16.42 -10.76 -22.02
CA ILE A 40 -16.84 -12.15 -22.13
C ILE A 40 -17.75 -12.52 -20.97
N PHE A 41 -18.77 -13.30 -21.28
CA PHE A 41 -19.78 -13.74 -20.33
C PHE A 41 -19.63 -15.24 -20.07
N SER A 42 -19.83 -15.67 -18.84
CA SER A 42 -19.74 -17.09 -18.46
C SER A 42 -20.76 -17.97 -19.20
N LYS A 43 -21.84 -17.38 -19.70
CA LYS A 43 -22.89 -18.06 -20.49
C LYS A 43 -23.31 -17.25 -21.70
N ASP A 44 -24.06 -17.88 -22.60
CA ASP A 44 -24.67 -17.18 -23.71
C ASP A 44 -25.84 -16.30 -23.26
N LEU A 45 -25.88 -15.07 -23.77
CA LEU A 45 -26.96 -14.12 -23.53
C LEU A 45 -28.09 -14.33 -24.53
N ALA A 46 -29.35 -14.20 -24.08
CA ALA A 46 -30.50 -14.12 -24.98
C ALA A 46 -30.42 -12.82 -25.81
N GLU A 47 -31.07 -12.79 -26.98
CA GLU A 47 -31.01 -11.64 -27.90
C GLU A 47 -31.40 -10.31 -27.22
N HIS A 48 -32.41 -10.34 -26.34
CA HIS A 48 -32.85 -9.17 -25.61
C HIS A 48 -31.78 -8.68 -24.65
N ASP A 49 -31.17 -9.60 -23.90
CA ASP A 49 -30.11 -9.30 -22.90
C ASP A 49 -28.82 -8.86 -23.58
N TYR A 50 -28.53 -9.42 -24.76
CA TYR A 50 -27.38 -9.01 -25.60
C TYR A 50 -27.48 -7.53 -26.00
N LYS A 51 -28.66 -7.07 -26.43
CA LYS A 51 -28.88 -5.65 -26.77
C LYS A 51 -28.70 -4.74 -25.55
N LYS A 52 -29.33 -5.09 -24.44
CA LYS A 52 -29.12 -4.35 -23.17
C LYS A 52 -27.65 -4.32 -22.73
N ALA A 53 -26.92 -5.42 -22.93
CA ALA A 53 -25.50 -5.50 -22.61
C ALA A 53 -24.67 -4.53 -23.48
N ILE A 54 -24.97 -4.40 -24.76
CA ILE A 54 -24.34 -3.40 -25.65
C ILE A 54 -24.64 -1.98 -25.17
N ASP A 55 -25.90 -1.69 -24.79
CA ASP A 55 -26.28 -0.38 -24.26
C ASP A 55 -25.44 -0.03 -23.00
N LEU A 56 -25.28 -0.98 -22.09
CA LEU A 56 -24.52 -0.77 -20.84
C LEU A 56 -23.01 -0.67 -21.07
N LEU A 57 -22.43 -1.46 -21.97
CA LEU A 57 -20.98 -1.53 -22.19
C LEU A 57 -20.46 -0.51 -23.20
N ASN A 58 -21.23 -0.25 -24.26
CA ASN A 58 -20.81 0.50 -25.44
C ASN A 58 -21.74 1.67 -25.77
N HIS A 59 -22.61 2.09 -24.86
CA HIS A 59 -23.59 3.16 -25.09
C HIS A 59 -24.50 2.94 -26.33
N GLY A 60 -24.77 1.68 -26.64
CA GLY A 60 -25.59 1.26 -27.80
C GLY A 60 -24.81 1.02 -29.11
N ASP A 61 -23.50 1.26 -29.12
CA ASP A 61 -22.68 1.05 -30.32
C ASP A 61 -22.35 -0.44 -30.50
N GLU A 62 -22.75 -1.01 -31.65
CA GLU A 62 -22.29 -2.33 -32.10
C GLU A 62 -20.89 -2.23 -32.69
N ILE A 63 -19.89 -2.70 -31.95
CA ILE A 63 -18.48 -2.64 -32.37
C ILE A 63 -18.03 -4.01 -32.86
N ALA A 64 -17.36 -4.05 -34.01
CA ALA A 64 -16.79 -5.28 -34.51
C ALA A 64 -15.53 -5.68 -33.75
N LEU A 65 -15.36 -6.99 -33.51
CA LEU A 65 -14.11 -7.50 -32.95
C LEU A 65 -12.99 -7.31 -33.97
N ASN A 66 -11.88 -6.68 -33.53
CA ASN A 66 -10.68 -6.58 -34.35
C ASN A 66 -10.10 -7.98 -34.58
N GLN A 67 -10.47 -8.61 -35.69
CA GLN A 67 -9.80 -9.83 -36.13
C GLN A 67 -8.48 -9.46 -36.80
N ALA A 68 -7.47 -10.32 -36.66
CA ALA A 68 -6.25 -10.26 -37.45
C ALA A 68 -6.59 -10.62 -38.90
N SER A 69 -7.46 -9.84 -39.55
CA SER A 69 -7.88 -10.11 -40.94
C SER A 69 -6.84 -9.60 -41.89
N GLN A 70 -6.38 -10.50 -42.74
CA GLN A 70 -5.68 -10.23 -44.00
C GLN A 70 -6.62 -9.42 -44.90
N GLY A 71 -6.56 -8.09 -44.85
CA GLY A 71 -7.24 -7.33 -45.91
C GLY A 71 -7.88 -6.01 -45.47
N GLU A 72 -7.06 -4.99 -45.31
CA GLU A 72 -7.31 -3.62 -45.77
C GLU A 72 -5.97 -2.89 -45.81
N ASN A 73 -5.39 -2.69 -46.97
CA ASN A 73 -4.14 -1.98 -47.25
C ASN A 73 -2.85 -2.59 -46.62
N GLN A 74 -2.67 -3.90 -46.69
CA GLN A 74 -1.38 -4.50 -46.30
C GLN A 74 -0.46 -4.56 -47.54
N ASN A 75 0.74 -4.00 -47.41
CA ASN A 75 1.86 -4.40 -48.26
C ASN A 75 2.03 -5.91 -48.12
N GLU A 76 2.34 -6.63 -49.18
CA GLU A 76 2.42 -8.10 -49.25
C GLU A 76 3.33 -8.78 -48.19
N ASN A 77 4.03 -8.01 -47.33
CA ASN A 77 4.98 -8.47 -46.31
C ASN A 77 4.59 -8.12 -44.86
N GLN A 78 3.38 -7.65 -44.57
CA GLN A 78 2.97 -7.34 -43.20
C GLN A 78 2.19 -8.50 -42.59
N GLU A 79 2.61 -8.88 -41.36
CA GLU A 79 1.98 -9.90 -40.50
C GLU A 79 1.26 -9.22 -39.34
N ALA A 80 0.24 -9.88 -38.83
CA ALA A 80 -0.49 -9.43 -37.65
C ALA A 80 -0.37 -10.47 -36.55
N LEU A 81 0.09 -10.02 -35.35
CA LEU A 81 0.17 -10.83 -34.14
C LEU A 81 -0.87 -10.34 -33.15
N GLN A 82 -1.76 -11.23 -32.71
CA GLN A 82 -2.78 -10.92 -31.72
C GLN A 82 -2.39 -11.47 -30.37
N LEU A 83 -2.53 -10.62 -29.32
CA LEU A 83 -2.28 -10.97 -27.94
C LEU A 83 -3.51 -10.59 -27.13
N ILE A 84 -3.89 -11.46 -26.22
CA ILE A 84 -5.02 -11.26 -25.33
C ILE A 84 -4.49 -11.14 -23.91
N VAL A 85 -4.82 -10.04 -23.23
CA VAL A 85 -4.56 -9.80 -21.83
C VAL A 85 -5.88 -9.90 -21.08
N SER A 86 -5.91 -10.79 -20.10
CA SER A 86 -7.08 -11.04 -19.26
C SER A 86 -6.71 -10.88 -17.80
N PRO A 87 -7.68 -10.81 -16.87
CA PRO A 87 -7.43 -11.16 -15.47
C PRO A 87 -6.75 -12.52 -15.36
N ARG A 88 -6.00 -12.77 -14.31
CA ARG A 88 -5.32 -14.04 -14.09
C ARG A 88 -6.35 -15.18 -14.00
N PHE A 89 -6.03 -16.32 -14.63
CA PHE A 89 -6.90 -17.50 -14.54
C PHE A 89 -7.10 -17.93 -13.07
N GLY A 90 -8.32 -18.28 -12.71
CA GLY A 90 -8.70 -18.64 -11.34
C GLY A 90 -9.04 -17.43 -10.46
N THR A 91 -8.97 -16.18 -10.98
CA THR A 91 -9.33 -14.98 -10.22
C THR A 91 -10.59 -14.32 -10.79
N ILE A 92 -11.37 -13.69 -9.91
CA ILE A 92 -12.46 -12.79 -10.30
C ILE A 92 -11.90 -11.35 -10.21
N SER A 93 -11.92 -10.61 -11.33
CA SER A 93 -11.40 -9.24 -11.28
C SER A 93 -12.32 -8.31 -10.47
N PRO A 94 -11.78 -7.26 -9.82
CA PRO A 94 -12.61 -6.26 -9.14
C PRO A 94 -13.61 -5.60 -10.09
N TRP A 95 -13.24 -5.42 -11.36
CA TRP A 95 -14.16 -4.95 -12.39
C TRP A 95 -15.32 -5.93 -12.63
N ALA A 96 -15.03 -7.24 -12.70
CA ALA A 96 -16.04 -8.27 -12.93
C ALA A 96 -17.09 -8.30 -11.82
N SER A 97 -16.67 -8.22 -10.55
CA SER A 97 -17.60 -8.19 -9.40
C SER A 97 -18.59 -7.03 -9.54
N LYS A 98 -18.08 -5.83 -9.80
CA LYS A 98 -18.92 -4.63 -9.97
C LYS A 98 -19.80 -4.70 -11.23
N ALA A 99 -19.24 -5.12 -12.35
CA ALA A 99 -20.00 -5.23 -13.60
C ALA A 99 -21.12 -6.27 -13.47
N THR A 100 -20.84 -7.43 -12.90
CA THR A 100 -21.84 -8.50 -12.67
C THR A 100 -23.00 -7.99 -11.80
N ASP A 101 -22.71 -7.24 -10.75
CA ASP A 101 -23.74 -6.62 -9.91
C ASP A 101 -24.61 -5.63 -10.71
N ILE A 102 -24.00 -4.79 -11.54
CA ILE A 102 -24.73 -3.84 -12.40
C ILE A 102 -25.64 -4.58 -13.36
N PHE A 103 -25.15 -5.63 -14.04
CA PHE A 103 -25.95 -6.42 -14.96
C PHE A 103 -27.15 -7.06 -14.26
N ASN A 104 -26.94 -7.68 -13.09
CA ASN A 104 -28.01 -8.29 -12.30
C ASN A 104 -29.05 -7.24 -11.83
N ASN A 105 -28.61 -6.05 -11.42
CA ASN A 105 -29.49 -4.93 -11.06
C ASN A 105 -30.29 -4.38 -12.26
N CYS A 106 -29.76 -4.57 -13.49
CA CYS A 106 -30.46 -4.24 -14.73
C CYS A 106 -31.32 -5.40 -15.27
N GLU A 107 -31.61 -6.40 -14.43
CA GLU A 107 -32.41 -7.58 -14.77
C GLU A 107 -31.81 -8.48 -15.89
N ILE A 108 -30.49 -8.42 -16.06
CA ILE A 108 -29.74 -9.33 -16.90
C ILE A 108 -29.06 -10.37 -16.01
N ALA A 109 -29.72 -11.49 -15.78
CA ALA A 109 -29.21 -12.52 -14.88
C ALA A 109 -27.96 -13.19 -15.45
N ILE A 110 -26.80 -12.86 -14.92
CA ILE A 110 -25.50 -13.45 -15.26
C ILE A 110 -24.77 -13.90 -13.99
N GLU A 111 -23.95 -14.93 -14.13
CA GLU A 111 -23.07 -15.39 -13.05
C GLU A 111 -21.81 -14.56 -13.00
N ARG A 112 -21.22 -14.26 -14.18
CA ARG A 112 -19.98 -13.51 -14.25
C ARG A 112 -19.79 -12.94 -15.65
N VAL A 113 -19.26 -11.71 -15.72
CA VAL A 113 -18.71 -11.07 -16.92
C VAL A 113 -17.28 -10.60 -16.63
N GLU A 114 -16.36 -10.80 -17.58
CA GLU A 114 -14.98 -10.34 -17.47
C GLU A 114 -14.60 -9.42 -18.63
N ARG A 115 -13.63 -8.54 -18.38
CA ARG A 115 -13.07 -7.63 -19.36
C ARG A 115 -11.66 -8.04 -19.73
N LEU A 116 -11.39 -8.12 -21.02
CA LEU A 116 -10.10 -8.44 -21.62
C LEU A 116 -9.62 -7.24 -22.45
N VAL A 117 -8.33 -7.24 -22.76
CA VAL A 117 -7.74 -6.35 -23.75
C VAL A 117 -7.11 -7.17 -24.85
N VAL A 118 -7.51 -6.91 -26.08
CA VAL A 118 -6.93 -7.52 -27.27
C VAL A 118 -5.99 -6.52 -27.92
N TYR A 119 -4.70 -6.85 -27.95
CA TYR A 119 -3.69 -6.12 -28.69
C TYR A 119 -3.47 -6.78 -30.06
N THR A 120 -3.37 -5.97 -31.10
CA THR A 120 -2.99 -6.41 -32.44
C THR A 120 -1.76 -5.63 -32.89
N LEU A 121 -0.63 -6.31 -32.96
CA LEU A 121 0.63 -5.79 -33.48
C LEU A 121 0.68 -6.07 -35.00
N ILE A 122 1.02 -5.08 -35.79
CA ILE A 122 1.20 -5.22 -37.25
C ILE A 122 2.63 -4.83 -37.58
N GLY A 123 3.34 -5.70 -38.32
CA GLY A 123 4.75 -5.49 -38.59
C GLY A 123 5.32 -6.50 -39.61
N GLU A 124 6.64 -6.47 -39.79
CA GLU A 124 7.36 -7.38 -40.68
C GLU A 124 8.08 -8.44 -39.85
N ASN A 125 8.01 -9.71 -40.25
CA ASN A 125 8.67 -10.85 -39.62
C ASN A 125 8.39 -10.94 -38.10
N LEU A 126 7.11 -10.82 -37.71
CA LEU A 126 6.71 -10.96 -36.31
C LEU A 126 6.83 -12.44 -35.89
N PRO A 127 7.34 -12.70 -34.66
CA PRO A 127 7.40 -14.06 -34.14
C PRO A 127 6.00 -14.57 -33.79
N GLU A 128 5.78 -15.87 -33.72
CA GLU A 128 4.52 -16.46 -33.24
C GLU A 128 4.23 -16.08 -31.78
N LYS A 129 5.27 -15.83 -30.98
CA LYS A 129 5.19 -15.32 -29.61
C LYS A 129 6.27 -14.27 -29.39
N LEU A 130 5.94 -13.22 -28.65
CA LEU A 130 6.89 -12.19 -28.25
C LEU A 130 7.91 -12.75 -27.25
N PRO A 131 9.15 -12.20 -27.22
CA PRO A 131 10.07 -12.41 -26.11
C PRO A 131 9.41 -11.98 -24.79
N HIS A 132 9.73 -12.69 -23.71
CA HIS A 132 9.10 -12.47 -22.40
C HIS A 132 9.24 -11.04 -21.86
N ASP A 133 10.39 -10.41 -22.04
CA ASP A 133 10.66 -9.02 -21.65
C ASP A 133 9.78 -8.02 -22.39
N ILE A 134 9.30 -8.37 -23.59
CA ILE A 134 8.38 -7.56 -24.38
C ILE A 134 6.93 -7.82 -23.97
N GLU A 135 6.56 -9.09 -23.71
CA GLU A 135 5.25 -9.42 -23.14
C GLU A 135 4.98 -8.63 -21.86
N MET A 136 6.00 -8.51 -20.96
CA MET A 136 5.92 -7.77 -19.70
C MET A 136 5.60 -6.28 -19.87
N MET A 137 5.74 -5.71 -21.05
CA MET A 137 5.31 -4.33 -21.33
C MET A 137 3.82 -4.19 -21.59
N LEU A 138 3.11 -5.28 -21.81
CA LEU A 138 1.70 -5.31 -22.23
C LEU A 138 0.74 -5.72 -21.12
N TYR A 139 1.23 -6.35 -20.05
CA TYR A 139 0.38 -6.84 -18.97
C TYR A 139 1.07 -6.85 -17.61
N ASP A 140 0.29 -6.81 -16.53
CA ASP A 140 0.77 -7.02 -15.17
C ASP A 140 0.73 -8.52 -14.83
N ARG A 141 1.89 -9.17 -14.76
CA ARG A 141 1.99 -10.62 -14.51
C ARG A 141 1.38 -11.08 -13.18
N MET A 142 1.16 -10.17 -12.21
CA MET A 142 0.60 -10.52 -10.90
C MET A 142 -0.93 -10.61 -10.92
N THR A 143 -1.57 -9.76 -11.71
CA THR A 143 -3.03 -9.67 -11.76
C THR A 143 -3.61 -10.12 -13.10
N GLN A 144 -2.76 -10.34 -14.11
CA GLN A 144 -3.18 -10.63 -15.47
C GLN A 144 -2.47 -11.86 -16.05
N SER A 145 -3.10 -12.44 -17.05
CA SER A 145 -2.54 -13.50 -17.92
C SER A 145 -2.48 -13.01 -19.36
N LEU A 146 -1.43 -13.37 -20.08
CA LEU A 146 -1.27 -13.09 -21.48
C LEU A 146 -1.30 -14.40 -22.28
N PHE A 147 -2.07 -14.44 -23.36
CA PHE A 147 -2.17 -15.59 -24.26
C PHE A 147 -2.47 -15.15 -25.70
N TYR A 148 -2.36 -16.06 -26.66
CA TYR A 148 -2.39 -15.77 -28.10
C TYR A 148 -3.64 -16.30 -28.82
N ASP A 149 -4.54 -16.97 -28.11
CA ASP A 149 -5.77 -17.54 -28.64
C ASP A 149 -6.95 -17.16 -27.76
N LEU A 150 -7.90 -16.40 -28.32
CA LEU A 150 -9.07 -15.92 -27.59
C LEU A 150 -9.95 -17.06 -27.06
N ALA A 151 -9.91 -18.24 -27.68
CA ALA A 151 -10.65 -19.39 -27.16
C ALA A 151 -10.21 -19.82 -25.75
N LYS A 152 -8.95 -19.53 -25.37
CA LYS A 152 -8.47 -19.81 -24.01
C LYS A 152 -9.12 -18.94 -22.93
N ALA A 153 -9.78 -17.84 -23.30
CA ALA A 153 -10.46 -16.98 -22.35
C ALA A 153 -11.61 -17.70 -21.59
N GLN A 154 -12.13 -18.82 -22.12
CA GLN A 154 -13.10 -19.65 -21.42
C GLN A 154 -12.57 -20.15 -20.06
N HIS A 155 -11.27 -20.38 -19.92
CA HIS A 155 -10.64 -20.83 -18.69
C HIS A 155 -10.68 -19.80 -17.55
N LEU A 156 -11.11 -18.57 -17.79
CA LEU A 156 -11.39 -17.60 -16.74
C LEU A 156 -12.56 -18.01 -15.84
N PHE A 157 -13.43 -18.88 -16.33
CA PHE A 157 -14.61 -19.35 -15.62
C PHE A 157 -14.45 -20.77 -15.02
N ASP A 158 -13.24 -21.35 -15.14
CA ASP A 158 -12.96 -22.65 -14.57
C ASP A 158 -12.86 -22.54 -13.04
N ASP A 159 -13.43 -23.51 -12.35
CA ASP A 159 -13.27 -23.69 -10.91
C ASP A 159 -11.90 -24.32 -10.62
N HIS A 160 -11.22 -23.79 -9.62
CA HIS A 160 -9.94 -24.30 -9.15
C HIS A 160 -10.06 -24.87 -7.75
N GLU A 161 -9.53 -26.08 -7.57
CA GLU A 161 -9.41 -26.69 -6.24
C GLU A 161 -8.40 -25.89 -5.40
N PRO A 162 -8.67 -25.64 -4.11
CA PRO A 162 -7.72 -24.99 -3.22
C PRO A 162 -6.39 -25.74 -3.13
N ALA A 163 -5.29 -25.02 -3.25
CA ALA A 163 -3.96 -25.57 -3.06
C ALA A 163 -3.80 -26.12 -1.62
N PRO A 164 -3.00 -27.19 -1.41
CA PRO A 164 -2.90 -27.89 -0.14
C PRO A 164 -2.18 -27.07 0.94
N LEU A 165 -2.39 -27.46 2.20
CA LEU A 165 -1.55 -27.08 3.33
C LEU A 165 -0.23 -27.86 3.27
N ASN A 166 0.92 -27.19 3.49
CA ASN A 166 2.22 -27.81 3.54
C ASN A 166 2.76 -27.87 4.98
N HIS A 167 3.62 -28.85 5.25
CA HIS A 167 4.29 -29.05 6.53
C HIS A 167 5.80 -29.07 6.33
N VAL A 168 6.54 -28.47 7.24
CA VAL A 168 8.02 -28.48 7.24
C VAL A 168 8.52 -29.46 8.26
N ASP A 169 9.19 -30.51 7.82
CA ASP A 169 9.59 -31.66 8.65
C ASP A 169 10.78 -31.34 9.58
N VAL A 170 10.53 -30.51 10.58
CA VAL A 170 11.58 -30.16 11.59
C VAL A 170 11.82 -31.28 12.58
N MET A 171 10.84 -32.18 12.80
CA MET A 171 10.99 -33.31 13.72
C MET A 171 11.89 -34.41 13.14
N GLY A 172 11.87 -34.61 11.82
CA GLY A 172 12.67 -35.61 11.13
C GLY A 172 14.03 -35.09 10.62
N LYS A 173 14.03 -33.89 10.02
CA LYS A 173 15.20 -33.31 9.34
C LYS A 173 15.86 -32.15 10.11
N GLY A 174 15.28 -31.72 11.22
CA GLY A 174 15.84 -30.69 12.06
C GLY A 174 15.96 -29.33 11.36
N ARG A 175 17.01 -28.59 11.72
CA ARG A 175 17.32 -27.23 11.23
C ARG A 175 17.35 -27.11 9.71
N GLU A 176 17.88 -28.12 9.01
CA GLU A 176 18.02 -28.11 7.56
C GLU A 176 16.66 -27.93 6.84
N ALA A 177 15.58 -28.51 7.40
CA ALA A 177 14.25 -28.35 6.87
C ALA A 177 13.78 -26.88 6.93
N LEU A 178 14.02 -26.16 8.04
CA LEU A 178 13.70 -24.76 8.18
C LEU A 178 14.55 -23.87 7.25
N GLU A 179 15.84 -24.13 7.12
CA GLU A 179 16.73 -23.40 6.23
C GLU A 179 16.33 -23.58 4.76
N SER A 180 15.87 -24.77 4.38
CA SER A 180 15.35 -25.03 3.04
C SER A 180 14.04 -24.27 2.79
N ALA A 181 13.08 -24.37 3.72
CA ALA A 181 11.84 -23.63 3.63
C ALA A 181 12.03 -22.11 3.64
N ASN A 182 12.99 -21.60 4.42
CA ASN A 182 13.36 -20.19 4.44
C ASN A 182 13.78 -19.66 3.05
N ARG A 183 14.56 -20.46 2.30
CA ARG A 183 14.96 -20.12 0.92
C ARG A 183 13.81 -20.28 -0.08
N GLU A 184 13.06 -21.37 0.03
CA GLU A 184 11.99 -21.73 -0.92
C GLU A 184 10.83 -20.75 -0.87
N PHE A 185 10.39 -20.38 0.33
CA PHE A 185 9.24 -19.48 0.55
C PHE A 185 9.63 -18.02 0.78
N GLY A 186 10.91 -17.68 0.83
CA GLY A 186 11.36 -16.30 1.04
C GLY A 186 10.99 -15.72 2.41
N PHE A 187 11.05 -16.50 3.50
CA PHE A 187 10.67 -16.03 4.83
C PHE A 187 11.60 -14.96 5.42
N ALA A 188 12.82 -14.82 4.92
CA ALA A 188 13.82 -13.87 5.42
C ALA A 188 14.17 -14.07 6.92
N LEU A 189 14.11 -15.30 7.43
CA LEU A 189 14.44 -15.64 8.82
C LEU A 189 15.95 -15.55 9.05
N SER A 190 16.34 -14.88 10.12
CA SER A 190 17.72 -14.90 10.61
C SER A 190 18.09 -16.23 11.26
N SER A 191 19.40 -16.48 11.46
CA SER A 191 19.85 -17.67 12.19
C SER A 191 19.26 -17.77 13.60
N GLN A 192 19.08 -16.61 14.27
CA GLN A 192 18.47 -16.54 15.61
C GLN A 192 16.98 -16.87 15.58
N ASP A 193 16.26 -16.41 14.53
CA ASP A 193 14.86 -16.76 14.35
C ASP A 193 14.68 -18.26 14.11
N ILE A 194 15.57 -18.87 13.34
CA ILE A 194 15.60 -20.33 13.10
C ILE A 194 15.86 -21.09 14.41
N ASP A 195 16.84 -20.66 15.21
CA ASP A 195 17.13 -21.28 16.53
C ASP A 195 15.92 -21.21 17.44
N TYR A 196 15.24 -20.05 17.50
CA TYR A 196 14.01 -19.86 18.26
C TYR A 196 12.88 -20.79 17.82
N LEU A 197 12.64 -20.90 16.52
CA LEU A 197 11.61 -21.78 15.96
C LEU A 197 11.92 -23.25 16.20
N MET A 198 13.19 -23.66 16.11
CA MET A 198 13.63 -25.02 16.45
C MET A 198 13.29 -25.35 17.89
N ASP A 199 13.61 -24.45 18.82
CA ASP A 199 13.26 -24.68 20.24
C ASP A 199 11.75 -24.75 20.45
N ALA A 200 11.00 -23.82 19.85
CA ALA A 200 9.54 -23.77 19.96
C ALA A 200 8.88 -25.05 19.43
N TYR A 201 9.20 -25.50 18.21
CA TYR A 201 8.52 -26.66 17.60
C TYR A 201 9.00 -27.99 18.10
N VAL A 202 10.31 -28.17 18.32
CA VAL A 202 10.87 -29.46 18.75
C VAL A 202 10.68 -29.68 20.24
N ASN A 203 10.90 -28.68 21.08
CA ASN A 203 10.91 -28.85 22.54
C ASN A 203 9.56 -28.51 23.18
N ALA A 204 8.91 -27.41 22.77
CA ALA A 204 7.67 -26.95 23.38
C ALA A 204 6.43 -27.60 22.74
N LEU A 205 6.22 -27.39 21.43
CA LEU A 205 5.02 -27.85 20.70
C LEU A 205 5.09 -29.32 20.29
N LYS A 206 6.28 -29.89 20.11
CA LYS A 206 6.55 -31.31 19.76
C LYS A 206 5.83 -31.77 18.49
N ARG A 207 5.79 -30.93 17.49
CA ARG A 207 5.17 -31.19 16.18
C ARG A 207 5.88 -30.41 15.07
N ASN A 208 5.59 -30.77 13.84
CA ASN A 208 6.03 -30.03 12.69
C ASN A 208 5.22 -28.70 12.54
N PRO A 209 5.84 -27.59 12.12
CA PRO A 209 5.10 -26.39 11.73
C PRO A 209 4.41 -26.56 10.37
N THR A 210 3.34 -25.81 10.18
CA THR A 210 2.76 -25.59 8.86
C THR A 210 3.48 -24.46 8.15
N ASP A 211 3.35 -24.37 6.82
CA ASP A 211 3.82 -23.24 6.02
C ASP A 211 3.14 -21.91 6.44
N VAL A 212 1.86 -21.98 6.85
CA VAL A 212 1.09 -20.84 7.39
C VAL A 212 1.72 -20.28 8.65
N GLU A 213 2.03 -21.15 9.62
CA GLU A 213 2.65 -20.75 10.89
C GLU A 213 4.03 -20.14 10.70
N LEU A 214 4.82 -20.69 9.79
CA LEU A 214 6.16 -20.16 9.48
C LEU A 214 6.08 -18.80 8.77
N MET A 215 5.19 -18.65 7.79
CA MET A 215 4.96 -17.38 7.11
C MET A 215 4.46 -16.32 8.10
N MET A 216 3.47 -16.67 8.94
CA MET A 216 2.93 -15.79 9.97
C MET A 216 4.04 -15.33 10.94
N PHE A 217 4.89 -16.24 11.41
CA PHE A 217 6.04 -15.88 12.26
C PHE A 217 7.01 -14.96 11.55
N ALA A 218 7.35 -15.25 10.30
CA ALA A 218 8.27 -14.45 9.49
C ALA A 218 7.76 -13.01 9.30
N GLN A 219 6.48 -12.84 9.00
CA GLN A 219 5.85 -11.53 8.84
C GLN A 219 5.81 -10.76 10.18
N ALA A 220 5.23 -11.37 11.23
CA ALA A 220 5.10 -10.75 12.55
C ALA A 220 6.46 -10.40 13.20
N ASN A 221 7.53 -11.12 12.85
CA ASN A 221 8.88 -10.89 13.38
C ASN A 221 9.84 -10.26 12.35
N SER A 222 9.33 -9.72 11.25
CA SER A 222 10.11 -8.98 10.27
C SER A 222 10.69 -7.67 10.85
N GLU A 223 11.67 -7.07 10.19
CA GLU A 223 12.15 -5.73 10.54
C GLU A 223 11.04 -4.70 10.40
N HIS A 224 10.15 -4.86 9.41
CA HIS A 224 9.00 -3.99 9.18
C HIS A 224 8.08 -3.89 10.41
N CYS A 225 7.70 -5.05 11.01
CA CYS A 225 6.78 -5.06 12.15
C CYS A 225 7.47 -4.85 13.51
N ARG A 226 8.71 -5.33 13.67
CA ARG A 226 9.38 -5.34 14.98
C ARG A 226 10.40 -4.25 15.20
N HIS A 227 10.83 -3.55 14.14
CA HIS A 227 11.88 -2.53 14.22
C HIS A 227 13.11 -3.05 14.99
N LYS A 228 13.58 -4.26 14.65
CA LYS A 228 14.65 -4.95 15.38
C LYS A 228 15.93 -4.10 15.47
N ILE A 229 16.29 -3.37 14.41
CA ILE A 229 17.44 -2.47 14.34
C ILE A 229 17.24 -1.28 15.29
N PHE A 230 16.07 -0.63 15.26
CA PHE A 230 15.76 0.50 16.13
C PHE A 230 15.63 0.10 17.62
N ASN A 231 15.18 -1.13 17.86
CA ASN A 231 15.09 -1.70 19.22
C ASN A 231 16.36 -2.42 19.69
N ALA A 232 17.40 -2.52 18.83
CA ALA A 232 18.65 -3.19 19.15
C ALA A 232 19.39 -2.57 20.36
N GLN A 233 20.24 -3.37 20.99
CA GLN A 233 21.23 -2.86 21.92
C GLN A 233 22.42 -2.31 21.12
N TRP A 234 22.62 -1.00 21.17
CA TRP A 234 23.69 -0.33 20.43
C TRP A 234 24.95 -0.14 21.28
N THR A 235 26.10 -0.40 20.69
CA THR A 235 27.42 -0.04 21.20
C THR A 235 28.03 0.96 20.25
N ILE A 236 28.29 2.19 20.69
CA ILE A 236 28.83 3.28 19.89
C ILE A 236 30.21 3.66 20.44
N ASP A 237 31.25 3.57 19.59
CA ASP A 237 32.63 3.85 19.97
C ASP A 237 33.10 2.99 21.16
N GLY A 238 32.62 1.76 21.28
CA GLY A 238 32.92 0.85 22.39
C GLY A 238 32.06 1.05 23.64
N GLU A 239 31.18 2.04 23.70
CA GLU A 239 30.29 2.30 24.81
C GLU A 239 28.87 1.78 24.55
N VAL A 240 28.36 0.94 25.47
CA VAL A 240 26.98 0.43 25.39
C VAL A 240 26.00 1.59 25.68
N GLN A 241 25.07 1.82 24.78
CA GLN A 241 24.09 2.89 24.92
C GLN A 241 22.98 2.50 25.88
N PRO A 242 22.56 3.42 26.80
CA PRO A 242 21.51 3.14 27.78
C PRO A 242 20.11 3.00 27.16
N LYS A 243 19.86 3.61 25.99
CA LYS A 243 18.60 3.55 25.25
C LYS A 243 18.84 2.99 23.85
N SER A 244 17.87 2.22 23.34
CA SER A 244 17.80 1.88 21.91
C SER A 244 17.53 3.16 21.09
N LEU A 245 17.71 3.10 19.75
CA LEU A 245 17.36 4.24 18.88
C LEU A 245 15.89 4.64 19.06
N PHE A 246 14.99 3.66 19.18
CA PHE A 246 13.57 3.91 19.43
C PHE A 246 13.35 4.59 20.80
N GLY A 247 14.06 4.15 21.83
CA GLY A 247 14.05 4.80 23.15
C GLY A 247 14.57 6.24 23.12
N MET A 248 15.54 6.56 22.26
CA MET A 248 16.01 7.94 22.05
C MET A 248 14.93 8.81 21.39
N ILE A 249 14.19 8.27 20.42
CA ILE A 249 13.06 8.97 19.78
C ILE A 249 11.96 9.25 20.81
N LYS A 250 11.55 8.23 21.57
CA LYS A 250 10.53 8.36 22.63
C LYS A 250 10.89 9.36 23.73
N ASN A 251 12.17 9.66 23.92
CA ASN A 251 12.62 10.61 24.91
C ASN A 251 11.98 12.00 24.78
N THR A 252 11.67 12.45 23.56
CA THR A 252 10.96 13.72 23.34
C THR A 252 9.58 13.72 23.99
N PHE A 253 8.81 12.64 23.79
CA PHE A 253 7.52 12.44 24.44
C PHE A 253 7.63 12.31 25.97
N GLU A 254 8.61 11.53 26.46
CA GLU A 254 8.84 11.35 27.89
C GLU A 254 9.15 12.68 28.60
N GLN A 255 9.86 13.61 27.93
CA GLN A 255 10.21 14.91 28.49
C GLN A 255 9.08 15.94 28.39
N ASN A 256 8.21 15.84 27.40
CA ASN A 256 7.10 16.77 27.19
C ASN A 256 5.86 16.07 26.65
N PRO A 257 5.09 15.37 27.50
CA PRO A 257 3.87 14.66 27.10
C PRO A 257 2.63 15.56 27.01
N ASN A 258 2.77 16.88 27.24
CA ASN A 258 1.64 17.80 27.30
C ASN A 258 0.86 17.82 25.98
N ASP A 259 -0.47 17.80 26.08
CA ASP A 259 -1.43 17.80 24.97
C ASP A 259 -1.30 16.59 24.01
N ILE A 260 -0.51 15.57 24.37
CA ILE A 260 -0.45 14.29 23.65
C ILE A 260 -1.42 13.32 24.30
N LEU A 261 -2.42 12.86 23.55
CA LEU A 261 -3.45 11.95 24.04
C LEU A 261 -3.06 10.49 23.84
N SER A 262 -2.40 10.17 22.73
CA SER A 262 -1.86 8.84 22.45
C SER A 262 -0.57 8.93 21.62
N ALA A 263 0.46 8.18 22.00
CA ALA A 263 1.68 8.03 21.23
C ALA A 263 2.33 6.66 21.48
N TYR A 264 2.83 6.01 20.43
CA TYR A 264 3.53 4.72 20.47
C TYR A 264 2.71 3.52 20.99
N LYS A 265 1.39 3.64 20.98
CA LYS A 265 0.45 2.61 21.48
C LYS A 265 -0.52 2.10 20.41
N ASP A 266 -0.70 2.85 19.34
CA ASP A 266 -1.73 2.60 18.34
C ASP A 266 -1.17 2.92 16.95
N ASN A 267 -1.98 2.73 15.90
CA ASN A 267 -1.64 2.95 14.49
C ASN A 267 -1.15 4.37 14.21
N ALA A 268 -1.74 5.39 14.85
CA ALA A 268 -1.30 6.77 14.73
C ALA A 268 -1.18 7.46 16.08
N ALA A 269 -0.41 8.55 16.15
CA ALA A 269 -0.36 9.41 17.32
C ALA A 269 -1.54 10.38 17.32
N VAL A 270 -2.00 10.75 18.54
CA VAL A 270 -3.12 11.70 18.72
C VAL A 270 -2.67 12.82 19.64
N VAL A 271 -2.87 14.07 19.18
CA VAL A 271 -2.67 15.27 19.96
C VAL A 271 -3.98 16.02 20.12
N LYS A 272 -4.08 16.76 21.23
CA LYS A 272 -5.27 17.57 21.53
C LYS A 272 -5.47 18.65 20.48
N GLY A 273 -6.68 18.68 19.92
CA GLY A 273 -7.11 19.68 18.96
C GLY A 273 -8.04 20.72 19.57
N HIS A 274 -8.88 21.31 18.74
CA HIS A 274 -9.80 22.37 19.07
C HIS A 274 -11.25 21.87 19.15
N GLU A 275 -12.13 22.63 19.78
CA GLU A 275 -13.56 22.42 19.65
C GLU A 275 -14.07 23.02 18.34
N GLY A 276 -14.99 22.32 17.70
CA GLY A 276 -15.63 22.77 16.47
C GLY A 276 -17.02 22.18 16.32
N GLN A 277 -17.77 22.68 15.32
CA GLN A 277 -19.06 22.13 14.95
C GLN A 277 -18.90 21.28 13.69
N ARG A 278 -19.03 19.96 13.84
CA ARG A 278 -18.98 19.01 12.74
C ARG A 278 -20.36 18.72 12.20
N PHE A 279 -20.44 18.52 10.90
CA PHE A 279 -21.69 18.24 10.19
C PHE A 279 -21.74 16.79 9.76
N TYR A 280 -22.60 15.99 10.41
CA TYR A 280 -22.80 14.58 10.10
C TYR A 280 -24.20 14.11 10.54
N PRO A 281 -24.71 12.98 9.95
CA PRO A 281 -26.04 12.51 10.31
C PRO A 281 -26.00 11.62 11.56
N LEU A 282 -27.02 11.80 12.40
CA LEU A 282 -27.38 10.87 13.48
C LEU A 282 -28.81 10.37 13.29
N LEU A 283 -29.09 9.21 13.90
CA LEU A 283 -30.45 8.67 13.92
C LEU A 283 -31.34 9.57 14.79
N ASN A 284 -32.38 10.12 14.18
CA ASN A 284 -33.39 10.89 14.89
C ASN A 284 -34.36 9.93 15.60
N SER A 285 -34.44 10.03 16.93
CA SER A 285 -35.30 9.18 17.78
C SER A 285 -36.79 9.29 17.46
N ASP A 286 -37.22 10.45 16.93
CA ASP A 286 -38.65 10.74 16.74
C ASP A 286 -39.23 10.08 15.49
N ASN A 287 -38.43 9.88 14.46
CA ASN A 287 -38.88 9.37 13.16
C ASN A 287 -38.06 8.22 12.56
N ASN A 288 -37.07 7.75 13.29
CA ASN A 288 -36.14 6.67 12.87
C ASN A 288 -35.45 6.91 11.52
N HIS A 289 -35.18 8.20 11.19
CA HIS A 289 -34.43 8.59 10.00
C HIS A 289 -33.10 9.21 10.37
N LEU A 290 -32.09 9.07 9.50
CA LEU A 290 -30.84 9.78 9.63
C LEU A 290 -31.06 11.27 9.26
N ALA A 291 -30.74 12.15 10.19
CA ALA A 291 -30.82 13.60 10.00
C ALA A 291 -29.42 14.21 10.14
N TYR A 292 -29.05 15.04 9.17
CA TYR A 292 -27.82 15.84 9.24
C TYR A 292 -28.02 17.03 10.17
N ASP A 293 -27.08 17.22 11.07
CA ASP A 293 -27.02 18.37 11.97
C ASP A 293 -25.58 18.73 12.32
N PHE A 294 -25.39 19.88 12.95
CA PHE A 294 -24.12 20.33 13.50
C PHE A 294 -23.95 19.85 14.94
N HIS A 295 -22.85 19.16 15.18
CA HIS A 295 -22.51 18.61 16.50
C HIS A 295 -21.25 19.29 17.02
N GLN A 296 -21.36 19.98 18.18
CA GLN A 296 -20.19 20.57 18.84
C GLN A 296 -19.44 19.50 19.61
N GLU A 297 -18.14 19.36 19.32
CA GLU A 297 -17.29 18.35 19.92
C GLU A 297 -15.82 18.76 19.93
N PRO A 298 -14.97 18.17 20.79
CA PRO A 298 -13.54 18.22 20.66
C PRO A 298 -13.10 17.51 19.37
N ILE A 299 -12.28 18.17 18.56
CA ILE A 299 -11.74 17.65 17.31
C ILE A 299 -10.23 17.46 17.51
N ASP A 300 -9.84 16.28 17.98
CA ASP A 300 -8.43 15.96 18.20
C ASP A 300 -7.74 15.57 16.89
N ILE A 301 -6.42 15.81 16.82
CA ILE A 301 -5.65 15.62 15.60
C ILE A 301 -4.88 14.31 15.73
N LEU A 302 -5.15 13.39 14.83
CA LEU A 302 -4.32 12.20 14.63
C LEU A 302 -3.34 12.43 13.48
N MET A 303 -2.16 11.78 13.55
CA MET A 303 -1.13 11.91 12.53
C MET A 303 -0.31 10.65 12.37
N LYS A 304 -0.04 10.31 11.12
CA LYS A 304 0.76 9.14 10.73
C LYS A 304 1.74 9.50 9.63
N VAL A 305 2.94 8.94 9.71
CA VAL A 305 3.94 8.96 8.63
C VAL A 305 4.65 7.62 8.62
N GLU A 306 4.80 7.04 7.44
CA GLU A 306 5.54 5.79 7.23
C GLU A 306 6.31 5.78 5.91
N THR A 307 7.17 4.78 5.69
CA THR A 307 7.90 4.60 4.44
C THR A 307 7.37 3.39 3.67
N HIS A 308 7.28 3.53 2.34
CA HIS A 308 6.87 2.45 1.43
C HIS A 308 7.87 2.26 0.29
N ASN A 309 9.10 1.88 0.66
CA ASN A 309 10.29 1.95 -0.19
C ASN A 309 10.36 0.85 -1.24
N HIS A 310 10.30 -0.42 -0.81
CA HIS A 310 10.46 -1.59 -1.69
C HIS A 310 9.37 -1.65 -2.77
N PRO A 311 8.07 -1.55 -2.46
CA PRO A 311 7.04 -1.56 -3.49
C PRO A 311 7.18 -0.42 -4.50
N THR A 312 7.57 0.78 -4.04
CA THR A 312 7.81 1.95 -4.91
C THR A 312 9.02 1.73 -5.83
N ALA A 313 10.05 0.99 -5.38
CA ALA A 313 11.20 0.63 -6.19
C ALA A 313 10.85 -0.32 -7.34
N ILE A 314 9.94 -1.27 -7.09
CA ILE A 314 9.57 -2.32 -8.06
C ILE A 314 8.47 -1.84 -9.02
N ALA A 315 7.41 -1.20 -8.50
CA ALA A 315 6.29 -0.69 -9.26
C ALA A 315 5.90 0.72 -8.76
N PRO A 316 6.53 1.78 -9.27
CA PRO A 316 6.44 3.13 -8.69
C PRO A 316 5.02 3.65 -8.49
N TYR A 317 4.15 3.51 -9.49
CA TYR A 317 2.75 3.95 -9.40
C TYR A 317 1.98 3.16 -8.34
N ALA A 318 1.93 1.82 -8.49
CA ALA A 318 1.17 0.96 -7.58
C ALA A 318 1.75 0.98 -6.16
N GLY A 319 3.09 0.97 -6.01
CA GLY A 319 3.75 1.03 -4.72
C GLY A 319 3.48 2.33 -3.98
N ALA A 320 3.48 3.47 -4.65
CA ALA A 320 3.17 4.75 -4.01
C ALA A 320 1.66 4.91 -3.72
N ALA A 321 0.80 4.39 -4.58
CA ALA A 321 -0.65 4.36 -4.35
C ALA A 321 -0.98 3.58 -3.08
N THR A 322 -0.47 2.35 -2.97
CA THR A 322 -0.72 1.48 -1.81
C THR A 322 -0.02 1.95 -0.54
N GLY A 323 1.11 2.68 -0.65
CA GLY A 323 1.71 3.37 0.48
C GLY A 323 0.80 4.46 1.06
N SER A 324 0.15 5.24 0.21
CA SER A 324 -0.86 6.21 0.66
C SER A 324 -2.10 5.53 1.25
N GLY A 325 -2.54 4.41 0.69
CA GLY A 325 -3.63 3.61 1.24
C GLY A 325 -3.30 3.04 2.62
N GLY A 326 -2.09 2.50 2.82
CA GLY A 326 -1.64 2.00 4.11
C GLY A 326 -1.68 3.05 5.21
N GLU A 327 -1.19 4.22 4.92
CA GLU A 327 -1.21 5.34 5.85
C GLU A 327 -2.63 5.81 6.18
N ILE A 328 -3.54 5.86 5.19
CA ILE A 328 -4.95 6.19 5.39
C ILE A 328 -5.63 5.15 6.31
N ARG A 329 -5.33 3.85 6.11
CA ARG A 329 -5.88 2.79 6.98
C ARG A 329 -5.45 2.94 8.43
N ASP A 330 -4.18 3.27 8.67
CA ASP A 330 -3.68 3.53 10.01
C ASP A 330 -4.42 4.70 10.69
N GLU A 331 -4.66 5.78 9.95
CA GLU A 331 -5.49 6.88 10.47
C GLU A 331 -6.91 6.40 10.79
N GLY A 332 -7.55 5.65 9.89
CA GLY A 332 -8.91 5.11 10.07
C GLY A 332 -9.03 4.14 11.23
N ALA A 333 -7.99 3.31 11.47
CA ALA A 333 -7.95 2.30 12.53
C ALA A 333 -7.49 2.83 13.88
N THR A 334 -7.13 4.12 13.98
CA THR A 334 -6.69 4.70 15.26
C THR A 334 -7.83 4.78 16.27
N GLY A 335 -7.57 4.33 17.49
CA GLY A 335 -8.55 4.27 18.55
C GLY A 335 -9.73 3.35 18.20
N ARG A 336 -10.93 3.90 18.14
CA ARG A 336 -12.15 3.20 17.70
C ARG A 336 -12.75 3.84 16.44
N GLY A 337 -11.89 4.42 15.60
CA GLY A 337 -12.19 5.02 14.31
C GLY A 337 -11.76 6.49 14.23
N GLY A 338 -10.80 6.77 13.34
CA GLY A 338 -10.37 8.10 12.94
C GLY A 338 -10.96 8.51 11.58
N LYS A 339 -10.83 9.80 11.24
CA LYS A 339 -11.26 10.38 9.96
C LYS A 339 -10.05 10.98 9.23
N PRO A 340 -9.47 10.29 8.25
CA PRO A 340 -8.40 10.83 7.41
C PRO A 340 -8.83 12.13 6.72
N LYS A 341 -7.96 13.16 6.71
CA LYS A 341 -8.33 14.50 6.27
C LYS A 341 -7.44 15.07 5.18
N ALA A 342 -6.12 15.01 5.35
CA ALA A 342 -5.17 15.54 4.38
C ALA A 342 -3.88 14.74 4.38
N GLY A 343 -3.34 14.47 3.19
CA GLY A 343 -2.15 13.66 2.98
C GLY A 343 -0.92 14.45 2.60
N LEU A 344 0.22 13.78 2.69
CA LEU A 344 1.53 14.21 2.21
C LEU A 344 2.26 13.05 1.54
N ALA A 345 3.22 13.38 0.65
CA ALA A 345 4.10 12.39 0.04
C ALA A 345 5.50 12.99 -0.21
N GLY A 346 6.53 12.23 0.13
CA GLY A 346 7.92 12.63 -0.11
C GLY A 346 8.70 11.53 -0.82
N PHE A 347 9.61 11.91 -1.72
CA PHE A 347 10.38 10.94 -2.51
C PHE A 347 11.87 11.26 -2.49
N HIS A 348 12.70 10.24 -2.27
CA HIS A 348 14.14 10.30 -2.43
C HIS A 348 14.57 9.31 -3.50
N VAL A 349 15.34 9.78 -4.46
CA VAL A 349 15.89 8.96 -5.54
C VAL A 349 17.35 9.34 -5.83
N SER A 350 18.07 8.47 -6.53
CA SER A 350 19.37 8.80 -7.11
C SER A 350 19.25 9.85 -8.23
N HIS A 351 20.32 10.16 -8.94
CA HIS A 351 20.25 11.11 -10.06
C HIS A 351 19.28 10.66 -11.14
N LEU A 352 18.53 11.62 -11.70
CA LEU A 352 17.48 11.35 -12.67
C LEU A 352 18.00 10.90 -14.04
N GLN A 353 19.19 11.38 -14.43
CA GLN A 353 19.81 11.10 -15.74
C GLN A 353 18.83 11.39 -16.89
N LEU A 354 18.35 12.64 -16.96
CA LEU A 354 17.44 13.08 -18.01
C LEU A 354 18.08 12.89 -19.39
N PRO A 355 17.43 12.17 -20.34
CA PRO A 355 18.06 11.77 -21.60
C PRO A 355 18.59 12.96 -22.42
N ASP A 356 17.84 14.07 -22.48
CA ASP A 356 18.17 15.23 -23.30
C ASP A 356 18.75 16.40 -22.49
N MET A 357 19.02 16.20 -21.19
CA MET A 357 19.44 17.28 -20.30
C MET A 357 20.37 16.74 -19.20
N PRO A 358 21.55 16.21 -19.56
CA PRO A 358 22.52 15.74 -18.57
C PRO A 358 23.04 16.90 -17.73
N GLU A 359 23.08 16.72 -16.42
CA GLU A 359 23.52 17.76 -15.50
C GLU A 359 24.99 17.57 -15.08
N LYS A 360 25.66 18.69 -14.77
CA LYS A 360 27.10 18.69 -14.44
C LYS A 360 27.44 17.79 -13.26
N TRP A 361 26.57 17.73 -12.25
CA TRP A 361 26.76 16.91 -11.04
C TRP A 361 26.53 15.42 -11.26
N GLU A 362 25.87 15.02 -12.35
CA GLU A 362 25.61 13.61 -12.68
C GLU A 362 26.86 12.90 -13.23
N HIS A 363 27.88 13.68 -13.65
CA HIS A 363 29.14 13.18 -14.20
C HIS A 363 30.34 13.51 -13.32
N SER A 364 30.14 13.91 -12.06
CA SER A 364 31.23 14.22 -11.13
C SER A 364 31.83 12.97 -10.52
N GLY A 365 33.15 12.86 -10.56
CA GLY A 365 33.90 11.78 -9.93
C GLY A 365 34.57 10.82 -10.90
N LYS A 366 35.21 9.76 -10.38
CA LYS A 366 35.93 8.72 -11.15
C LYS A 366 34.98 7.68 -11.75
N VAL A 367 33.82 7.48 -11.14
CA VAL A 367 32.77 6.57 -11.58
C VAL A 367 31.65 7.41 -12.17
N SER A 368 31.31 7.17 -13.43
CA SER A 368 30.13 7.78 -14.02
C SER A 368 28.91 7.26 -13.27
N THR A 369 28.01 8.16 -12.83
CA THR A 369 26.79 7.75 -12.17
C THR A 369 25.86 6.97 -13.12
N ALA A 370 25.98 7.21 -14.43
CA ALA A 370 25.28 6.44 -15.45
C ALA A 370 25.73 4.97 -15.49
N ASP A 371 26.99 4.69 -15.14
CA ASP A 371 27.58 3.36 -15.19
C ASP A 371 27.47 2.60 -13.86
N TYR A 372 26.99 3.25 -12.78
CA TYR A 372 26.81 2.60 -11.48
C TYR A 372 25.81 1.44 -11.57
N GLY A 373 24.75 1.62 -12.37
CA GLY A 373 23.74 0.61 -12.60
C GLY A 373 22.68 0.53 -11.50
N LYS A 374 21.78 -0.41 -11.67
CA LYS A 374 20.72 -0.78 -10.73
C LYS A 374 20.29 -2.22 -11.01
N PRO A 375 19.66 -2.94 -10.05
CA PRO A 375 19.01 -4.21 -10.35
C PRO A 375 18.00 -4.05 -11.49
N ALA A 376 17.95 -5.00 -12.41
CA ALA A 376 17.12 -4.91 -13.63
C ALA A 376 15.63 -4.71 -13.31
N ARG A 377 15.14 -5.33 -12.24
CA ARG A 377 13.74 -5.26 -11.77
C ARG A 377 13.35 -3.98 -11.06
N MET A 378 14.30 -3.15 -10.63
CA MET A 378 14.01 -1.87 -10.02
C MET A 378 13.76 -0.81 -11.09
N ALA A 379 12.77 0.05 -10.85
CA ALA A 379 12.53 1.22 -11.68
C ALA A 379 13.69 2.23 -11.60
N SER A 380 13.89 3.01 -12.65
CA SER A 380 14.87 4.10 -12.64
C SER A 380 14.40 5.27 -11.76
N ALA A 381 15.35 6.12 -11.33
CA ALA A 381 15.03 7.33 -10.58
C ALA A 381 14.03 8.24 -11.32
N LEU A 382 14.15 8.34 -12.64
CA LEU A 382 13.23 9.11 -13.47
C LEU A 382 11.81 8.49 -13.53
N GLU A 383 11.71 7.16 -13.67
CA GLU A 383 10.42 6.46 -13.63
C GLU A 383 9.74 6.65 -12.28
N ILE A 384 10.48 6.54 -11.17
CA ILE A 384 9.94 6.77 -9.84
C ILE A 384 9.44 8.20 -9.70
N MET A 385 10.23 9.21 -10.11
CA MET A 385 9.82 10.62 -10.05
C MET A 385 8.54 10.90 -10.84
N THR A 386 8.38 10.27 -12.02
CA THR A 386 7.26 10.56 -12.92
C THR A 386 6.01 9.75 -12.63
N GLN A 387 6.12 8.59 -11.97
CA GLN A 387 4.99 7.68 -11.73
C GLN A 387 4.55 7.64 -10.27
N ALA A 388 5.47 7.62 -9.33
CA ALA A 388 5.13 7.43 -7.92
C ALA A 388 4.27 8.58 -7.34
N PRO A 389 4.56 9.87 -7.59
CA PRO A 389 3.67 10.95 -7.15
C PRO A 389 2.26 10.85 -7.73
N LEU A 390 2.13 10.35 -8.97
CA LEU A 390 0.82 10.15 -9.60
C LEU A 390 0.04 9.03 -8.91
N GLY A 391 0.69 7.94 -8.52
CA GLY A 391 0.06 6.85 -7.77
C GLY A 391 -0.49 7.33 -6.42
N SER A 392 0.33 8.04 -5.64
CA SER A 392 -0.09 8.62 -4.36
C SER A 392 -1.26 9.61 -4.52
N ALA A 393 -1.20 10.49 -5.53
CA ALA A 393 -2.27 11.44 -5.81
C ALA A 393 -3.57 10.76 -6.27
N ALA A 394 -3.47 9.75 -7.13
CA ALA A 394 -4.63 9.02 -7.65
C ALA A 394 -5.37 8.28 -6.54
N PHE A 395 -4.65 7.58 -5.66
CA PHE A 395 -5.26 6.92 -4.51
C PHE A 395 -5.99 7.92 -3.60
N SER A 396 -5.32 9.00 -3.24
CA SER A 396 -5.92 10.05 -2.40
C SER A 396 -7.15 10.68 -3.05
N ASN A 397 -7.12 10.94 -4.37
CA ASN A 397 -8.27 11.47 -5.11
C ASN A 397 -9.48 10.54 -5.08
N GLU A 398 -9.27 9.25 -5.36
CA GLU A 398 -10.36 8.27 -5.42
C GLU A 398 -10.92 7.99 -4.03
N PHE A 399 -10.06 7.92 -3.02
CA PHE A 399 -10.49 7.82 -1.62
C PHE A 399 -11.27 9.07 -1.18
N GLY A 400 -10.91 10.27 -1.65
CA GLY A 400 -11.54 11.54 -1.31
C GLY A 400 -10.79 12.33 -0.25
N ARG A 401 -9.45 12.34 -0.30
CA ARG A 401 -8.54 13.09 0.57
C ARG A 401 -7.52 13.87 -0.27
N PRO A 402 -7.32 15.20 -0.05
CA PRO A 402 -6.32 15.96 -0.80
C PRO A 402 -4.90 15.62 -0.33
N ASN A 403 -3.97 15.50 -1.28
CA ASN A 403 -2.54 15.41 -1.02
C ASN A 403 -1.94 16.83 -1.08
N LEU A 404 -1.65 17.45 0.08
CA LEU A 404 -1.41 18.89 0.17
C LEU A 404 0.06 19.29 0.30
N VAL A 405 0.91 18.43 0.84
CA VAL A 405 2.32 18.72 1.12
C VAL A 405 3.19 17.60 0.59
N GLY A 406 4.39 17.94 0.16
CA GLY A 406 5.35 16.95 -0.29
C GLY A 406 6.71 17.56 -0.60
N TYR A 407 7.68 16.70 -0.89
CA TYR A 407 8.99 17.10 -1.36
C TYR A 407 9.56 16.04 -2.30
N PHE A 408 10.59 16.43 -3.02
CA PHE A 408 11.36 15.56 -3.88
C PHE A 408 12.85 15.78 -3.67
N ARG A 409 13.60 14.71 -3.38
CA ARG A 409 15.05 14.73 -3.21
C ARG A 409 15.71 13.82 -4.25
N SER A 410 16.57 14.38 -5.10
CA SER A 410 17.54 13.60 -5.86
C SER A 410 18.93 13.80 -5.28
N PHE A 411 19.66 12.71 -5.03
CA PHE A 411 21.00 12.79 -4.47
C PHE A 411 21.82 11.54 -4.81
N GLN A 412 23.06 11.77 -5.23
CA GLN A 412 24.07 10.75 -5.40
C GLN A 412 25.46 11.40 -5.30
N LEU A 413 26.40 10.75 -4.60
CA LEU A 413 27.72 11.28 -4.35
C LEU A 413 28.78 10.18 -4.48
N ASP A 414 29.84 10.44 -5.21
CA ASP A 414 31.04 9.61 -5.24
C ASP A 414 31.88 9.84 -3.96
N THR A 415 31.93 8.82 -3.14
CA THR A 415 32.70 8.79 -1.88
C THR A 415 33.94 7.90 -1.98
N SER A 416 34.44 7.63 -3.16
CA SER A 416 35.60 6.73 -3.40
C SER A 416 36.89 7.14 -2.66
N LYS A 417 36.90 8.32 -2.05
CA LYS A 417 38.01 8.82 -1.23
C LYS A 417 37.81 8.60 0.26
N ASP A 418 36.64 8.09 0.67
CA ASP A 418 36.31 7.83 2.06
C ASP A 418 37.02 6.55 2.54
N GLN A 419 37.26 6.47 3.85
CA GLN A 419 38.02 5.37 4.45
C GLN A 419 37.21 4.08 4.61
N ASP A 420 35.89 4.13 4.46
CA ASP A 420 34.99 2.99 4.64
C ASP A 420 34.92 2.06 3.41
N GLY A 421 35.62 2.42 2.32
CA GLY A 421 35.68 1.63 1.09
C GLY A 421 34.43 1.72 0.21
N SER A 422 33.40 2.47 0.60
CA SER A 422 32.23 2.70 -0.24
C SER A 422 32.59 3.64 -1.40
N GLN A 423 32.08 3.35 -2.60
CA GLN A 423 32.36 4.14 -3.79
C GLN A 423 31.26 5.15 -4.13
N MET A 424 30.02 4.83 -3.77
CA MET A 424 28.87 5.65 -4.13
C MET A 424 27.85 5.67 -2.98
N ARG A 425 27.34 6.88 -2.67
CA ARG A 425 26.25 7.13 -1.75
C ARG A 425 25.08 7.75 -2.48
N GLY A 426 23.88 7.20 -2.31
CA GLY A 426 22.66 7.71 -2.94
C GLY A 426 21.46 6.88 -2.55
N TYR A 427 20.32 7.24 -3.10
CA TYR A 427 19.06 6.53 -2.86
C TYR A 427 18.81 5.50 -3.96
N HIS A 428 19.71 4.49 -4.08
CA HIS A 428 19.60 3.42 -5.06
C HIS A 428 18.37 2.52 -4.77
N LYS A 429 18.12 2.21 -3.49
CA LYS A 429 16.80 1.87 -3.01
C LYS A 429 16.10 3.19 -2.69
N PRO A 430 15.01 3.56 -3.36
CA PRO A 430 14.34 4.83 -3.13
C PRO A 430 13.74 4.88 -1.73
N ILE A 431 13.43 6.08 -1.25
CA ILE A 431 12.57 6.27 -0.10
C ILE A 431 11.29 6.93 -0.59
N MET A 432 10.14 6.32 -0.27
CA MET A 432 8.82 6.92 -0.40
C MET A 432 8.28 7.13 1.00
N ILE A 433 7.91 8.37 1.32
CA ILE A 433 7.21 8.73 2.55
C ILE A 433 5.75 8.97 2.19
N ALA A 434 4.85 8.21 2.82
CA ALA A 434 3.43 8.47 2.84
C ALA A 434 3.04 8.96 4.23
N GLY A 435 2.16 9.93 4.31
CA GLY A 435 1.72 10.46 5.59
C GLY A 435 0.52 11.37 5.46
N GLY A 436 0.02 11.78 6.59
CA GLY A 436 -1.11 12.67 6.67
C GLY A 436 -1.54 12.94 8.09
N TYR A 437 -2.66 13.61 8.19
CA TYR A 437 -3.36 13.80 9.42
C TYR A 437 -4.87 13.74 9.22
N GLY A 438 -5.53 13.32 10.28
CA GLY A 438 -6.97 13.27 10.35
C GLY A 438 -7.48 13.82 11.69
N ASN A 439 -8.73 13.55 11.96
CA ASN A 439 -9.36 13.96 13.21
C ASN A 439 -10.04 12.77 13.89
N ILE A 440 -10.08 12.80 15.21
CA ILE A 440 -10.74 11.80 16.03
C ILE A 440 -11.55 12.46 17.14
N LYS A 441 -12.64 11.84 17.59
CA LYS A 441 -13.36 12.23 18.80
C LYS A 441 -12.53 11.85 20.02
N ARG A 442 -12.53 12.72 21.07
CA ARG A 442 -11.78 12.49 22.29
C ARG A 442 -12.07 11.15 22.97
N ASN A 443 -13.34 10.77 23.01
CA ASN A 443 -13.78 9.52 23.64
C ASN A 443 -13.52 8.27 22.80
N LEU A 444 -13.02 8.41 21.57
CA LEU A 444 -12.64 7.31 20.69
C LEU A 444 -11.13 7.06 20.63
N VAL A 445 -10.30 7.89 21.28
CA VAL A 445 -8.84 7.77 21.23
C VAL A 445 -8.34 6.44 21.83
N GLU A 446 -8.98 5.96 22.88
CA GLU A 446 -8.62 4.68 23.50
C GLU A 446 -9.57 3.56 23.01
N LYS A 447 -8.99 2.41 22.71
CA LYS A 447 -9.75 1.19 22.35
C LYS A 447 -10.45 0.62 23.59
N ASN A 448 -11.64 0.07 23.40
CA ASN A 448 -12.33 -0.64 24.48
C ASN A 448 -11.76 -2.05 24.64
N PRO A 449 -11.74 -2.65 25.85
CA PRO A 449 -11.27 -4.01 26.03
C PRO A 449 -12.14 -5.01 25.25
N ILE A 450 -11.50 -5.85 24.46
CA ILE A 450 -12.16 -7.05 23.88
C ILE A 450 -12.47 -8.02 25.02
N GLN A 451 -13.57 -8.75 24.90
CA GLN A 451 -14.00 -9.75 25.87
C GLN A 451 -14.16 -11.13 25.19
N GLN A 452 -14.09 -12.18 25.97
CA GLN A 452 -14.43 -13.51 25.49
C GLN A 452 -15.81 -13.55 24.85
N GLY A 453 -15.92 -14.12 23.65
CA GLY A 453 -17.15 -14.20 22.87
C GLY A 453 -17.42 -12.97 22.00
N ASP A 454 -16.58 -11.92 22.00
CA ASP A 454 -16.67 -10.86 21.03
C ASP A 454 -16.39 -11.38 19.62
N LEU A 455 -17.16 -10.90 18.68
CA LEU A 455 -17.07 -11.31 17.27
C LEU A 455 -15.86 -10.64 16.61
N LEU A 456 -15.03 -11.46 15.98
CA LEU A 456 -13.84 -11.01 15.24
C LEU A 456 -14.17 -10.98 13.75
N ILE A 457 -13.99 -9.79 13.17
CA ILE A 457 -14.47 -9.45 11.82
C ILE A 457 -13.29 -9.03 10.95
N VAL A 458 -13.33 -9.44 9.68
CA VAL A 458 -12.62 -8.77 8.60
C VAL A 458 -13.61 -7.89 7.84
N LEU A 459 -13.27 -6.61 7.67
CA LEU A 459 -14.04 -5.60 6.93
C LEU A 459 -13.23 -5.21 5.68
N GLY A 460 -13.88 -5.14 4.53
CA GLY A 460 -13.28 -4.65 3.30
C GLY A 460 -13.05 -5.69 2.22
N GLY A 461 -12.05 -5.47 1.41
CA GLY A 461 -11.79 -6.19 0.17
C GLY A 461 -11.52 -7.68 0.34
N PRO A 462 -11.77 -8.49 -0.69
CA PRO A 462 -11.55 -9.93 -0.64
C PRO A 462 -10.06 -10.27 -0.71
N ALA A 463 -9.70 -11.44 -0.20
CA ALA A 463 -8.37 -11.99 -0.35
C ALA A 463 -8.07 -12.27 -1.83
N MET A 464 -6.86 -11.92 -2.22
CA MET A 464 -6.28 -12.17 -3.55
C MET A 464 -4.80 -12.52 -3.38
N GLN A 465 -4.21 -13.21 -4.33
CA GLN A 465 -2.78 -13.57 -4.28
C GLN A 465 -1.89 -12.39 -4.70
N ILE A 466 -1.93 -11.32 -3.91
CA ILE A 466 -1.12 -10.11 -4.05
C ILE A 466 -0.49 -9.76 -2.69
N GLY A 467 0.69 -9.13 -2.71
CA GLY A 467 1.39 -8.73 -1.50
C GLY A 467 1.84 -9.88 -0.60
N LEU A 468 1.96 -11.11 -1.12
CA LEU A 468 2.40 -12.25 -0.32
C LEU A 468 3.88 -12.09 0.07
N GLY A 469 4.15 -12.07 1.37
CA GLY A 469 5.51 -11.94 1.89
C GLY A 469 6.09 -10.52 1.85
N GLY A 470 5.30 -9.46 1.66
CA GLY A 470 5.75 -8.08 1.53
C GLY A 470 6.56 -7.57 2.73
N GLY A 471 6.14 -7.87 3.95
CA GLY A 471 6.88 -7.53 5.17
C GLY A 471 8.27 -8.19 5.23
N ALA A 472 8.38 -9.47 4.84
CA ALA A 472 9.66 -10.17 4.74
C ALA A 472 10.51 -9.59 3.60
N ALA A 473 9.93 -9.35 2.42
CA ALA A 473 10.61 -8.75 1.27
C ALA A 473 11.19 -7.36 1.56
N SER A 474 10.49 -6.56 2.36
CA SER A 474 10.96 -5.24 2.79
C SER A 474 12.15 -5.30 3.75
N SER A 475 12.37 -6.43 4.40
CA SER A 475 13.42 -6.65 5.42
C SER A 475 14.76 -7.10 4.86
N VAL A 476 14.84 -7.46 3.57
CA VAL A 476 16.09 -7.88 2.91
C VAL A 476 16.65 -6.77 2.01
N ASP A 477 17.92 -6.92 1.62
CA ASP A 477 18.54 -6.00 0.68
C ASP A 477 17.91 -6.15 -0.72
N SER A 478 17.75 -5.00 -1.41
CA SER A 478 17.13 -5.00 -2.74
C SER A 478 17.96 -5.83 -3.72
N GLY A 479 17.33 -6.84 -4.30
CA GLY A 479 17.95 -7.72 -5.26
C GLY A 479 18.39 -9.08 -4.71
N GLU A 480 18.20 -9.37 -3.44
CA GLU A 480 18.50 -10.67 -2.83
C GLU A 480 17.41 -11.72 -3.05
N LEU A 481 16.14 -11.30 -3.15
CA LEU A 481 15.03 -12.20 -3.42
C LEU A 481 14.98 -12.62 -4.89
N ASP A 482 14.33 -13.74 -5.16
CA ASP A 482 13.93 -14.12 -6.52
C ASP A 482 13.01 -13.05 -7.14
N GLU A 483 13.14 -12.83 -8.45
CA GLU A 483 12.34 -11.81 -9.16
C GLU A 483 10.83 -12.05 -9.01
N GLY A 484 10.40 -13.31 -9.00
CA GLY A 484 9.00 -13.66 -8.81
C GLY A 484 8.48 -13.24 -7.43
N LEU A 485 9.28 -13.43 -6.38
CA LEU A 485 8.91 -13.01 -5.01
C LEU A 485 8.90 -11.49 -4.86
N ASP A 486 9.84 -10.77 -5.47
CA ASP A 486 9.84 -9.30 -5.45
C ASP A 486 8.55 -8.73 -6.06
N PHE A 487 8.12 -9.23 -7.22
CA PHE A 487 6.88 -8.78 -7.85
C PHE A 487 5.62 -9.22 -7.08
N ALA A 488 5.61 -10.43 -6.51
CA ALA A 488 4.52 -10.95 -5.71
C ALA A 488 4.31 -10.13 -4.42
N SER A 489 5.36 -9.52 -3.88
CA SER A 489 5.31 -8.71 -2.67
C SER A 489 4.66 -7.33 -2.87
N VAL A 490 4.50 -6.85 -4.10
CA VAL A 490 3.89 -5.55 -4.39
C VAL A 490 2.37 -5.69 -4.43
N GLN A 491 1.70 -4.87 -3.65
CA GLN A 491 0.25 -4.79 -3.58
C GLN A 491 -0.34 -4.03 -4.78
N ARG A 492 -1.65 -4.10 -4.96
CA ARG A 492 -2.42 -3.31 -5.91
C ARG A 492 -3.52 -2.57 -5.17
N ASP A 493 -3.77 -1.34 -5.59
CA ASP A 493 -4.68 -0.41 -4.94
C ASP A 493 -6.15 -0.63 -5.33
N ASN A 494 -7.05 -0.34 -4.39
CA ASN A 494 -8.48 -0.21 -4.60
C ASN A 494 -9.06 0.86 -3.65
N ALA A 495 -8.76 2.12 -3.92
CA ALA A 495 -9.12 3.24 -3.06
C ALA A 495 -10.63 3.38 -2.82
N GLU A 496 -11.47 2.95 -3.78
CA GLU A 496 -12.92 2.90 -3.61
C GLU A 496 -13.33 1.93 -2.50
N MET A 497 -12.71 0.75 -2.44
CA MET A 497 -12.98 -0.22 -1.38
C MET A 497 -12.58 0.33 -0.01
N GLU A 498 -11.43 0.99 0.07
CA GLU A 498 -10.98 1.62 1.31
C GLU A 498 -11.92 2.75 1.73
N ARG A 499 -12.46 3.53 0.77
CA ARG A 499 -13.49 4.51 1.07
C ARG A 499 -14.76 3.89 1.62
N ARG A 500 -15.20 2.74 1.11
CA ARG A 500 -16.36 2.02 1.65
C ARG A 500 -16.13 1.56 3.09
N CYS A 501 -14.93 1.04 3.39
CA CYS A 501 -14.56 0.70 4.76
C CYS A 501 -14.60 1.93 5.67
N GLN A 502 -14.05 3.05 5.21
CA GLN A 502 -14.05 4.30 5.94
C GLN A 502 -15.48 4.82 6.19
N GLU A 503 -16.41 4.66 5.25
CA GLU A 503 -17.81 5.03 5.47
C GLU A 503 -18.48 4.19 6.57
N VAL A 504 -18.15 2.89 6.67
CA VAL A 504 -18.59 2.05 7.79
C VAL A 504 -18.02 2.57 9.10
N ILE A 505 -16.71 2.85 9.15
CA ILE A 505 -16.04 3.40 10.33
C ILE A 505 -16.65 4.75 10.69
N ASP A 506 -16.89 5.63 9.72
CA ASP A 506 -17.50 6.95 9.92
C ASP A 506 -18.92 6.87 10.48
N ARG A 507 -19.72 5.86 10.06
CA ARG A 507 -21.06 5.63 10.63
C ARG A 507 -20.99 5.17 12.08
N CYS A 508 -20.10 4.23 12.37
CA CYS A 508 -19.85 3.78 13.74
C CYS A 508 -19.33 4.93 14.62
N TRP A 509 -18.35 5.68 14.12
CA TRP A 509 -17.79 6.85 14.76
C TRP A 509 -18.87 7.91 15.08
N ALA A 510 -19.81 8.16 14.16
CA ALA A 510 -20.88 9.15 14.37
C ALA A 510 -21.80 8.78 15.55
N MET A 511 -21.99 7.49 15.83
CA MET A 511 -22.82 7.00 16.93
C MET A 511 -22.19 7.13 18.31
N ALA A 512 -20.88 7.41 18.40
CA ALA A 512 -20.28 7.74 19.66
C ALA A 512 -20.69 9.14 20.07
N GLY A 513 -21.45 9.27 21.13
CA GLY A 513 -21.77 10.55 21.76
C GLY A 513 -20.54 11.20 22.35
N ASN A 514 -20.71 12.37 22.98
CA ASN A 514 -19.62 13.08 23.61
C ASN A 514 -19.37 12.63 25.07
N GLN A 515 -20.27 11.85 25.64
CA GLN A 515 -20.17 11.28 26.99
C GLN A 515 -20.09 9.76 26.93
N PRO A 516 -19.44 9.11 27.89
CA PRO A 516 -19.30 7.65 27.90
C PRO A 516 -20.61 6.88 27.89
N ASP A 517 -21.66 7.41 28.50
CA ASP A 517 -23.00 6.82 28.57
C ASP A 517 -23.82 7.02 27.28
N GLU A 518 -23.35 7.85 26.38
CA GLU A 518 -23.93 8.09 25.05
C GLU A 518 -23.21 7.27 23.95
N ASP A 519 -22.22 6.47 24.30
CA ASP A 519 -21.39 5.73 23.35
C ASP A 519 -22.13 4.51 22.77
N ASN A 520 -22.64 4.66 21.58
CA ASN A 520 -23.30 3.61 20.80
C ASN A 520 -22.44 3.12 19.62
N ASN A 521 -21.13 3.43 19.59
CA ASN A 521 -20.23 2.93 18.57
C ASN A 521 -20.11 1.40 18.69
N PRO A 522 -20.51 0.61 17.67
CA PRO A 522 -20.41 -0.85 17.73
C PRO A 522 -18.98 -1.37 17.74
N ILE A 523 -17.99 -0.58 17.26
CA ILE A 523 -16.58 -0.96 17.23
C ILE A 523 -16.01 -0.93 18.64
N VAL A 524 -15.55 -2.09 19.12
CA VAL A 524 -14.86 -2.25 20.40
C VAL A 524 -13.37 -1.93 20.25
N SER A 525 -12.73 -2.54 19.26
CA SER A 525 -11.34 -2.36 18.89
C SER A 525 -11.21 -2.57 17.39
N ILE A 526 -10.29 -1.88 16.74
CA ILE A 526 -10.04 -1.97 15.31
C ILE A 526 -8.53 -1.89 15.05
N HIS A 527 -8.07 -2.61 14.02
CA HIS A 527 -6.71 -2.57 13.50
C HIS A 527 -6.75 -2.62 11.99
N ASP A 528 -5.83 -1.96 11.30
CA ASP A 528 -5.68 -2.08 9.86
C ASP A 528 -5.08 -3.46 9.46
N VAL A 529 -5.26 -3.85 8.21
CA VAL A 529 -4.61 -5.02 7.63
C VAL A 529 -3.52 -4.53 6.68
N GLY A 530 -2.30 -4.44 7.19
CA GLY A 530 -1.11 -4.04 6.46
C GLY A 530 -0.21 -5.22 6.11
N ALA A 531 1.10 -5.07 6.35
CA ALA A 531 2.11 -6.09 6.11
C ALA A 531 1.79 -7.39 6.85
N GLY A 532 1.90 -8.51 6.13
CA GLY A 532 1.57 -9.85 6.65
C GLY A 532 0.07 -10.20 6.59
N GLY A 533 -0.78 -9.27 6.18
CA GLY A 533 -2.20 -9.55 6.03
C GLY A 533 -2.89 -9.91 7.35
N LEU A 534 -3.87 -10.83 7.29
CA LEU A 534 -4.58 -11.30 8.47
C LEU A 534 -3.66 -12.04 9.45
N SER A 535 -2.54 -12.59 8.96
CA SER A 535 -1.57 -13.33 9.79
C SER A 535 -0.84 -12.45 10.80
N ASN A 536 -0.86 -11.15 10.63
CA ASN A 536 -0.34 -10.17 11.58
C ASN A 536 -1.45 -9.43 12.32
N ALA A 537 -2.42 -8.89 11.59
CA ALA A 537 -3.46 -8.03 12.17
C ALA A 537 -4.37 -8.74 13.18
N MET A 538 -4.80 -9.99 12.92
CA MET A 538 -5.68 -10.72 13.84
C MET A 538 -5.00 -11.12 15.16
N PRO A 539 -3.79 -11.70 15.15
CA PRO A 539 -3.07 -11.97 16.38
C PRO A 539 -2.82 -10.70 17.22
N GLU A 540 -2.45 -9.58 16.60
CA GLU A 540 -2.23 -8.32 17.30
C GLU A 540 -3.50 -7.80 17.95
N LEU A 541 -4.62 -7.79 17.22
CA LEU A 541 -5.92 -7.33 17.71
C LEU A 541 -6.31 -8.03 19.04
N VAL A 542 -6.13 -9.35 19.16
CA VAL A 542 -6.52 -10.09 20.36
C VAL A 542 -5.43 -10.09 21.45
N ASN A 543 -4.15 -10.11 21.04
CA ASN A 543 -3.03 -10.12 21.98
C ASN A 543 -2.91 -8.83 22.78
N ASP A 544 -3.27 -7.69 22.23
CA ASP A 544 -3.29 -6.39 22.90
C ASP A 544 -4.25 -6.38 24.10
N HIS A 545 -5.21 -7.31 24.11
CA HIS A 545 -6.19 -7.51 25.17
C HIS A 545 -5.95 -8.78 26.00
N GLU A 546 -4.77 -9.44 25.85
CA GLU A 546 -4.39 -10.67 26.54
C GLU A 546 -5.31 -11.86 26.27
N LEU A 547 -5.97 -11.89 25.13
CA LEU A 547 -6.91 -12.91 24.66
C LEU A 547 -6.29 -13.75 23.53
N GLY A 548 -7.00 -14.80 23.14
CA GLY A 548 -6.78 -15.59 21.94
C GLY A 548 -7.94 -15.52 20.97
N ALA A 549 -7.93 -16.38 19.94
CA ALA A 549 -8.98 -16.43 18.94
C ALA A 549 -9.17 -17.83 18.36
N VAL A 550 -10.42 -18.16 18.03
CA VAL A 550 -10.78 -19.32 17.20
C VAL A 550 -11.49 -18.83 15.95
N LEU A 551 -10.86 -19.07 14.80
CA LEU A 551 -11.23 -18.49 13.51
C LEU A 551 -11.49 -19.58 12.47
N ASN A 552 -12.34 -19.27 11.48
CA ASN A 552 -12.59 -20.10 10.30
C ASN A 552 -12.01 -19.43 9.06
N LEU A 553 -10.96 -20.02 8.50
CA LEU A 553 -10.24 -19.50 7.35
C LEU A 553 -11.12 -19.31 6.11
N ARG A 554 -12.03 -20.27 5.84
CA ARG A 554 -12.86 -20.22 4.63
C ARG A 554 -14.01 -19.23 4.69
N LYS A 555 -14.20 -18.54 5.83
CA LYS A 555 -15.07 -17.37 5.92
C LYS A 555 -14.43 -16.09 5.42
N VAL A 556 -13.12 -16.06 5.22
CA VAL A 556 -12.43 -14.90 4.60
C VAL A 556 -12.95 -14.74 3.17
N PRO A 557 -13.54 -13.60 2.80
CA PRO A 557 -13.97 -13.37 1.44
C PRO A 557 -12.78 -13.49 0.48
N SER A 558 -12.94 -14.23 -0.61
CA SER A 558 -11.88 -14.46 -1.59
C SER A 558 -12.41 -14.38 -3.01
N LEU A 559 -11.65 -13.78 -3.90
CA LEU A 559 -11.88 -13.78 -5.35
C LEU A 559 -11.01 -14.80 -6.09
N GLU A 560 -10.30 -15.66 -5.36
CA GLU A 560 -9.47 -16.74 -5.88
C GLU A 560 -9.74 -18.03 -5.15
N HIS A 561 -10.59 -18.88 -5.68
CA HIS A 561 -11.01 -20.14 -5.02
C HIS A 561 -9.86 -21.14 -4.84
N GLY A 562 -8.84 -21.09 -5.72
CA GLY A 562 -7.66 -21.94 -5.68
C GLY A 562 -6.59 -21.60 -4.63
N MET A 563 -6.79 -20.56 -3.80
CA MET A 563 -5.78 -20.14 -2.82
C MET A 563 -5.53 -21.18 -1.75
N SER A 564 -4.23 -21.41 -1.43
CA SER A 564 -3.82 -22.22 -0.29
C SER A 564 -4.19 -21.54 1.03
N PRO A 565 -4.23 -22.29 2.14
CA PRO A 565 -4.41 -21.70 3.48
C PRO A 565 -3.41 -20.56 3.77
N MET A 566 -2.13 -20.74 3.42
CA MET A 566 -1.10 -19.72 3.57
C MET A 566 -1.43 -18.48 2.76
N ALA A 567 -1.82 -18.64 1.49
CA ALA A 567 -2.14 -17.50 0.64
C ALA A 567 -3.37 -16.72 1.14
N ILE A 568 -4.41 -17.38 1.68
CA ILE A 568 -5.58 -16.70 2.25
C ILE A 568 -5.22 -15.94 3.53
N TRP A 569 -4.39 -16.54 4.39
CA TRP A 569 -4.10 -15.97 5.70
C TRP A 569 -3.05 -14.87 5.67
N SER A 570 -2.06 -14.97 4.78
CA SER A 570 -0.88 -14.10 4.77
C SER A 570 -0.79 -13.16 3.56
N ASN A 571 -1.84 -13.07 2.71
CA ASN A 571 -1.85 -12.10 1.63
C ASN A 571 -2.08 -10.68 2.17
N GLU A 572 -1.42 -9.73 1.54
CA GLU A 572 -1.57 -8.31 1.82
C GLU A 572 -2.52 -7.65 0.81
N ALA A 573 -3.61 -8.34 0.45
CA ALA A 573 -4.68 -7.70 -0.29
C ALA A 573 -5.17 -6.53 0.54
N GLN A 574 -5.05 -5.34 -0.05
CA GLN A 574 -5.24 -4.07 0.63
C GLN A 574 -6.72 -3.78 0.91
N GLU A 575 -6.95 -2.64 1.58
CA GLU A 575 -8.29 -2.13 1.86
C GLU A 575 -9.10 -3.04 2.78
N ARG A 576 -8.41 -3.55 3.81
CA ARG A 576 -9.05 -4.37 4.85
C ARG A 576 -8.71 -3.84 6.24
N TYR A 577 -9.66 -4.06 7.15
CA TYR A 577 -9.51 -3.88 8.59
C TYR A 577 -9.91 -5.14 9.32
N VAL A 578 -9.35 -5.37 10.49
CA VAL A 578 -9.85 -6.33 11.46
C VAL A 578 -10.42 -5.59 12.66
N LEU A 579 -11.55 -6.04 13.16
CA LEU A 579 -12.20 -5.39 14.29
C LEU A 579 -12.98 -6.38 15.18
N ALA A 580 -13.24 -5.96 16.39
CA ALA A 580 -14.08 -6.67 17.32
C ALA A 580 -15.37 -5.88 17.60
N ILE A 581 -16.51 -6.59 17.62
CA ILE A 581 -17.79 -6.03 18.03
C ILE A 581 -18.44 -6.95 19.09
N ARG A 582 -19.32 -6.39 19.91
CA ARG A 582 -20.15 -7.19 20.81
C ARG A 582 -21.20 -7.98 20.01
N PRO A 583 -21.55 -9.22 20.41
CA PRO A 583 -22.57 -10.02 19.72
C PRO A 583 -23.92 -9.28 19.55
N GLN A 584 -24.32 -8.49 20.54
CA GLN A 584 -25.56 -7.70 20.49
C GLN A 584 -25.55 -6.55 19.49
N SER A 585 -24.37 -6.10 19.04
CA SER A 585 -24.22 -5.03 18.05
C SER A 585 -24.22 -5.57 16.61
N ARG A 586 -24.33 -6.89 16.42
CA ARG A 586 -24.21 -7.54 15.12
C ARG A 586 -25.21 -7.00 14.09
N GLU A 587 -26.51 -7.01 14.42
CA GLU A 587 -27.55 -6.58 13.49
C GLU A 587 -27.38 -5.12 13.05
N LEU A 588 -26.95 -4.26 13.97
CA LEU A 588 -26.64 -2.86 13.66
C LEU A 588 -25.45 -2.77 12.71
N PHE A 589 -24.36 -3.50 12.98
CA PHE A 589 -23.16 -3.50 12.14
C PHE A 589 -23.43 -4.06 10.75
N ASP A 590 -24.21 -5.16 10.67
CA ASP A 590 -24.67 -5.78 9.41
C ASP A 590 -25.40 -4.73 8.55
N SER A 591 -26.34 -3.98 9.14
CA SER A 591 -27.13 -2.95 8.45
C SER A 591 -26.28 -1.78 7.94
N ILE A 592 -25.22 -1.41 8.68
CA ILE A 592 -24.27 -0.37 8.26
C ILE A 592 -23.46 -0.86 7.06
N CYS A 593 -22.89 -2.05 7.14
CA CYS A 593 -22.10 -2.64 6.06
C CYS A 593 -22.92 -2.81 4.77
N GLU A 594 -24.15 -3.28 4.88
CA GLU A 594 -25.07 -3.43 3.74
C GLU A 594 -25.38 -2.08 3.09
N ARG A 595 -25.68 -1.06 3.88
CA ARG A 595 -25.95 0.29 3.41
C ARG A 595 -24.76 0.89 2.65
N GLU A 596 -23.53 0.76 3.20
CA GLU A 596 -22.32 1.30 2.59
C GLU A 596 -21.74 0.37 1.49
N ARG A 597 -22.42 -0.78 1.25
CA ARG A 597 -21.97 -1.82 0.30
C ARG A 597 -20.53 -2.25 0.55
N CYS A 598 -20.15 -2.32 1.83
CA CYS A 598 -18.83 -2.73 2.24
C CYS A 598 -18.84 -4.22 2.61
N PRO A 599 -18.08 -5.06 1.92
CA PRO A 599 -17.97 -6.48 2.28
C PRO A 599 -17.39 -6.64 3.69
N TYR A 600 -17.88 -7.64 4.41
CA TYR A 600 -17.32 -8.03 5.71
C TYR A 600 -17.60 -9.50 5.98
N ALA A 601 -16.85 -10.09 6.90
CA ALA A 601 -17.11 -11.45 7.38
C ALA A 601 -16.74 -11.60 8.85
N ILE A 602 -17.61 -12.31 9.59
CA ILE A 602 -17.32 -12.75 10.96
C ILE A 602 -16.50 -14.03 10.86
N LEU A 603 -15.21 -13.94 11.16
CA LEU A 603 -14.30 -15.07 11.06
C LEU A 603 -14.40 -16.01 12.25
N GLY A 604 -14.71 -15.49 13.44
CA GLY A 604 -14.80 -16.24 14.68
C GLY A 604 -14.99 -15.38 15.89
N GLU A 605 -14.47 -15.82 17.03
CA GLU A 605 -14.69 -15.23 18.34
C GLU A 605 -13.38 -15.14 19.14
N ALA A 606 -13.30 -14.14 20.00
CA ALA A 606 -12.22 -14.01 20.98
C ALA A 606 -12.39 -15.04 22.11
N THR A 607 -11.27 -15.59 22.57
CA THR A 607 -11.22 -16.62 23.64
C THR A 607 -10.37 -16.16 24.80
N ASP A 608 -10.61 -16.70 26.00
CA ASP A 608 -9.84 -16.45 27.21
C ASP A 608 -8.49 -17.21 27.24
N VAL A 609 -8.30 -18.17 26.34
CA VAL A 609 -7.02 -18.87 26.18
C VAL A 609 -6.17 -18.11 25.16
N ARG A 610 -4.96 -17.70 25.53
CA ARG A 610 -4.02 -16.97 24.65
C ARG A 610 -3.42 -17.86 23.58
N GLU A 611 -4.26 -18.45 22.78
CA GLU A 611 -3.92 -19.29 21.63
C GLU A 611 -4.61 -18.77 20.38
N LEU A 612 -3.94 -18.91 19.24
CA LEU A 612 -4.51 -18.63 17.93
C LEU A 612 -4.81 -19.97 17.25
N VAL A 613 -6.09 -20.22 17.00
CA VAL A 613 -6.55 -21.39 16.27
C VAL A 613 -7.25 -20.93 14.99
N VAL A 614 -6.70 -21.29 13.85
CA VAL A 614 -7.31 -21.03 12.53
C VAL A 614 -7.72 -22.37 11.94
N ASN A 615 -9.03 -22.60 11.88
CA ASN A 615 -9.62 -23.82 11.36
C ASN A 615 -9.83 -23.71 9.85
N ASP A 616 -9.52 -24.78 9.12
CA ASP A 616 -9.93 -24.93 7.72
C ASP A 616 -10.87 -26.15 7.60
N PRO A 617 -12.18 -25.94 7.38
CA PRO A 617 -13.14 -27.03 7.26
C PRO A 617 -12.83 -28.03 6.14
N LEU A 618 -12.10 -27.63 5.10
CA LEU A 618 -11.71 -28.51 4.00
C LEU A 618 -10.63 -29.52 4.44
N LEU A 619 -9.77 -29.14 5.38
CA LEU A 619 -8.75 -30.01 5.95
C LEU A 619 -9.35 -30.97 6.96
N ASN A 620 -10.29 -30.53 7.79
CA ASN A 620 -10.98 -31.40 8.76
C ASN A 620 -11.66 -32.62 8.12
N ILE A 621 -12.12 -32.52 6.88
CA ILE A 621 -12.68 -33.63 6.11
C ILE A 621 -11.58 -34.66 5.77
N LYS A 622 -10.34 -34.20 5.58
CA LYS A 622 -9.18 -35.02 5.24
C LYS A 622 -8.42 -35.53 6.47
N GLY A 623 -8.74 -35.03 7.68
CA GLY A 623 -8.04 -35.36 8.92
C GLY A 623 -6.67 -34.75 9.07
N ASP A 624 -6.41 -33.65 8.35
CA ASP A 624 -5.15 -32.89 8.40
C ASP A 624 -5.10 -31.97 9.63
N GLN A 625 -3.88 -31.54 9.97
CA GLN A 625 -3.64 -30.52 11.00
C GLN A 625 -4.25 -29.20 10.59
N GLN A 626 -4.68 -28.38 11.58
CA GLN A 626 -5.15 -27.01 11.31
C GLN A 626 -4.03 -26.14 10.74
N PRO A 627 -4.36 -25.14 9.88
CA PRO A 627 -3.38 -24.19 9.36
C PRO A 627 -2.59 -23.48 10.44
N VAL A 628 -3.25 -23.07 11.54
CA VAL A 628 -2.61 -22.47 12.71
C VAL A 628 -3.23 -23.07 13.98
N ASP A 629 -2.36 -23.51 14.88
CA ASP A 629 -2.73 -23.99 16.22
C ASP A 629 -1.54 -23.74 17.16
N MET A 630 -1.43 -22.53 17.69
CA MET A 630 -0.26 -22.14 18.46
C MET A 630 -0.55 -21.09 19.54
N PRO A 631 0.20 -21.14 20.66
CA PRO A 631 0.18 -20.07 21.66
C PRO A 631 0.69 -18.76 21.08
N LEU A 632 -0.01 -17.66 21.33
CA LEU A 632 0.42 -16.31 20.92
C LEU A 632 1.79 -15.92 21.48
N GLN A 633 2.19 -16.51 22.60
CA GLN A 633 3.53 -16.34 23.17
C GLN A 633 4.65 -16.83 22.22
N VAL A 634 4.40 -17.87 21.43
CA VAL A 634 5.38 -18.35 20.43
C VAL A 634 5.49 -17.38 19.26
N LEU A 635 4.36 -16.80 18.82
CA LEU A 635 4.32 -15.86 17.73
C LEU A 635 4.88 -14.48 18.10
N LEU A 636 4.40 -13.93 19.24
CA LEU A 636 4.59 -12.54 19.65
C LEU A 636 5.52 -12.36 20.88
N GLY A 637 5.95 -13.46 21.52
CA GLY A 637 6.64 -13.48 22.79
C GLY A 637 8.08 -12.93 22.84
N GLY A 638 8.61 -12.54 21.69
CA GLY A 638 9.88 -11.83 21.61
C GLY A 638 11.06 -12.74 21.25
N THR A 639 11.67 -12.46 20.13
CA THR A 639 12.99 -12.94 19.74
C THR A 639 14.08 -12.22 20.55
N PRO A 640 15.28 -12.79 20.71
CA PRO A 640 16.40 -12.13 21.38
C PRO A 640 16.69 -10.76 20.78
N LYS A 641 16.99 -9.76 21.63
CA LYS A 641 17.36 -8.42 21.16
C LYS A 641 18.62 -8.46 20.29
N MET A 642 18.53 -7.83 19.13
CA MET A 642 19.66 -7.68 18.21
C MET A 642 20.77 -6.85 18.89
N GLN A 643 22.03 -7.22 18.64
CA GLN A 643 23.21 -6.47 19.05
C GLN A 643 23.79 -5.74 17.83
N ARG A 644 24.03 -4.45 17.96
CA ARG A 644 24.61 -3.62 16.90
C ARG A 644 25.75 -2.77 17.45
N SER A 645 26.80 -2.61 16.68
CA SER A 645 27.93 -1.77 17.04
C SER A 645 28.43 -0.98 15.84
N PHE A 646 28.89 0.26 16.11
CA PHE A 646 29.65 1.03 15.14
C PHE A 646 30.64 1.97 15.83
N SER A 647 31.65 2.40 15.08
CA SER A 647 32.57 3.45 15.48
C SER A 647 32.38 4.67 14.58
N ARG A 648 32.33 5.85 15.18
CA ARG A 648 32.21 7.09 14.45
C ARG A 648 33.50 7.36 13.66
N SER A 649 33.35 7.74 12.41
CA SER A 649 34.44 8.30 11.60
C SER A 649 34.16 9.77 11.35
N THR A 650 35.20 10.59 11.42
CA THR A 650 35.09 11.99 11.04
C THR A 650 35.56 12.12 9.58
N PRO A 651 34.68 12.49 8.64
CA PRO A 651 35.09 12.65 7.26
C PRO A 651 36.11 13.78 7.13
N THR A 652 37.16 13.54 6.35
CA THR A 652 38.15 14.59 6.03
C THR A 652 37.55 15.48 4.95
N LEU A 653 37.05 16.64 5.34
CA LEU A 653 36.44 17.58 4.43
C LEU A 653 37.51 18.46 3.78
N GLN A 654 37.39 18.69 2.47
CA GLN A 654 38.22 19.67 1.75
C GLN A 654 37.62 21.08 1.92
N ALA A 655 38.45 22.05 2.06
CA ALA A 655 37.98 23.45 2.09
C ALA A 655 37.26 23.79 0.76
N LEU A 656 36.12 24.45 0.89
CA LEU A 656 35.37 24.94 -0.28
C LEU A 656 36.18 26.03 -0.99
N ASN A 657 36.52 25.80 -2.24
CA ASN A 657 37.20 26.79 -3.08
C ASN A 657 36.16 27.51 -3.97
N LEU A 658 35.94 28.77 -3.67
CA LEU A 658 34.99 29.63 -4.39
C LEU A 658 35.63 30.45 -5.53
N ASP A 659 36.95 30.41 -5.71
CA ASP A 659 37.68 31.27 -6.64
C ASP A 659 37.24 31.11 -8.12
N LYS A 660 36.68 29.96 -8.45
CA LYS A 660 36.19 29.62 -9.81
C LYS A 660 34.69 29.51 -9.91
N VAL A 661 33.94 29.92 -8.88
CA VAL A 661 32.48 29.84 -8.86
C VAL A 661 31.89 31.14 -9.40
N ASP A 662 31.25 31.08 -10.55
CA ASP A 662 30.39 32.15 -11.04
C ASP A 662 29.04 32.11 -10.33
N LEU A 663 28.66 33.22 -9.69
CA LEU A 663 27.43 33.30 -8.91
C LEU A 663 26.17 33.10 -9.77
N ALA A 664 26.13 33.63 -10.97
CA ALA A 664 24.99 33.54 -11.87
C ALA A 664 24.80 32.11 -12.35
N GLU A 665 25.89 31.39 -12.68
CA GLU A 665 25.84 29.97 -13.03
C GLU A 665 25.45 29.12 -11.85
N ALA A 666 25.94 29.37 -10.63
CA ALA A 666 25.56 28.67 -9.43
C ALA A 666 24.05 28.81 -9.13
N VAL A 667 23.48 30.02 -9.31
CA VAL A 667 22.05 30.27 -9.19
C VAL A 667 21.25 29.44 -10.19
N LYS A 668 21.69 29.40 -11.46
CA LYS A 668 21.04 28.57 -12.50
C LYS A 668 21.11 27.07 -12.16
N ASP A 669 22.27 26.60 -11.71
CA ASP A 669 22.47 25.21 -11.33
C ASP A 669 21.50 24.79 -10.17
N VAL A 670 21.37 25.67 -9.16
CA VAL A 670 20.42 25.44 -8.05
C VAL A 670 18.96 25.41 -8.55
N LEU A 671 18.57 26.37 -9.40
CA LEU A 671 17.20 26.43 -9.93
C LEU A 671 16.86 25.25 -10.86
N ARG A 672 17.86 24.69 -11.54
CA ARG A 672 17.70 23.50 -12.41
C ARG A 672 17.74 22.20 -11.65
N HIS A 673 18.32 22.17 -10.45
CA HIS A 673 18.47 20.94 -9.68
C HIS A 673 17.09 20.31 -9.42
N PRO A 674 16.87 18.99 -9.68
CA PRO A 674 15.56 18.36 -9.60
C PRO A 674 14.85 18.52 -8.24
N THR A 675 15.61 18.66 -7.15
CA THR A 675 15.04 18.92 -5.82
C THR A 675 14.38 20.31 -5.74
N VAL A 676 14.89 21.30 -6.48
CA VAL A 676 14.44 22.71 -6.43
C VAL A 676 13.54 23.07 -7.61
N ALA A 677 13.83 22.52 -8.79
CA ALA A 677 13.14 22.84 -10.04
C ALA A 677 11.63 22.57 -9.95
N SER A 678 10.85 23.31 -10.74
CA SER A 678 9.39 23.20 -10.78
C SER A 678 8.94 21.78 -11.16
N LYS A 679 8.02 21.24 -10.38
CA LYS A 679 7.33 19.97 -10.59
C LYS A 679 5.82 20.17 -10.65
N SER A 680 5.38 21.33 -11.16
CA SER A 680 3.97 21.73 -11.19
C SER A 680 3.06 20.70 -11.86
N PHE A 681 3.55 19.99 -12.88
CA PHE A 681 2.78 18.92 -13.55
C PHE A 681 2.43 17.75 -12.61
N LEU A 682 3.29 17.42 -11.64
CA LEU A 682 3.02 16.38 -10.64
C LEU A 682 2.04 16.86 -9.57
N ILE A 683 2.10 18.16 -9.22
CA ILE A 683 1.24 18.76 -8.19
C ILE A 683 -0.17 19.01 -8.73
N SER A 684 -0.29 19.44 -10.01
CA SER A 684 -1.56 19.87 -10.59
C SER A 684 -2.49 18.71 -10.98
N ILE A 685 -1.99 17.47 -11.01
CA ILE A 685 -2.76 16.32 -11.46
C ILE A 685 -3.74 15.83 -10.40
N GLY A 686 -3.42 16.02 -9.13
CA GLY A 686 -4.28 15.68 -8.00
C GLY A 686 -5.32 16.77 -7.74
N ASP A 687 -6.48 16.38 -7.19
CA ASP A 687 -7.46 17.32 -6.69
C ASP A 687 -6.95 17.98 -5.40
N ARG A 688 -6.92 19.30 -5.38
CA ARG A 688 -6.35 20.10 -4.30
C ARG A 688 -7.39 20.60 -3.28
N SER A 689 -8.65 20.36 -3.54
CA SER A 689 -9.76 20.93 -2.75
C SER A 689 -10.85 19.91 -2.39
N ILE A 690 -10.55 18.63 -2.48
CA ILE A 690 -11.45 17.57 -2.02
C ILE A 690 -11.87 17.84 -0.56
N THR A 691 -13.11 17.53 -0.21
CA THR A 691 -13.76 17.75 1.08
C THR A 691 -14.15 19.20 1.40
N GLY A 692 -13.64 20.18 0.69
CA GLY A 692 -13.96 21.60 0.92
C GLY A 692 -13.39 22.19 2.23
N MET A 693 -12.49 21.48 2.92
CA MET A 693 -11.90 21.92 4.18
C MET A 693 -10.53 22.59 3.97
N VAL A 694 -10.02 22.64 2.75
CA VAL A 694 -8.70 23.21 2.43
C VAL A 694 -8.75 24.73 2.48
N VAL A 695 -7.94 25.33 3.33
CA VAL A 695 -7.77 26.79 3.47
C VAL A 695 -6.54 27.28 2.70
N ARG A 696 -5.45 26.49 2.74
CA ARG A 696 -4.24 26.73 1.96
C ARG A 696 -3.80 25.42 1.31
N ASP A 697 -3.79 25.43 -0.02
CA ASP A 697 -3.36 24.29 -0.84
C ASP A 697 -1.88 24.38 -1.24
N GLN A 698 -1.47 23.61 -2.26
CA GLN A 698 -0.09 23.58 -2.75
C GLN A 698 0.37 24.88 -3.42
N TYR A 699 -0.54 25.75 -3.86
CA TYR A 699 -0.20 26.99 -4.55
C TYR A 699 -0.67 28.21 -3.77
N VAL A 700 0.12 29.28 -3.84
CA VAL A 700 -0.15 30.54 -3.16
C VAL A 700 -0.10 31.72 -4.12
N GLY A 701 -0.66 32.84 -3.66
CA GLY A 701 -0.66 34.09 -4.38
C GLY A 701 -1.72 34.18 -5.49
N ARG A 702 -1.87 35.39 -6.03
CA ARG A 702 -2.93 35.75 -6.99
C ARG A 702 -2.90 34.89 -8.26
N TYR A 703 -1.72 34.49 -8.71
CA TYR A 703 -1.52 33.75 -9.96
C TYR A 703 -1.40 32.26 -9.80
N GLN A 704 -1.46 31.75 -8.56
CA GLN A 704 -1.34 30.31 -8.26
C GLN A 704 -0.09 29.69 -8.91
N VAL A 705 1.04 30.36 -8.83
CA VAL A 705 2.32 29.92 -9.40
C VAL A 705 3.30 29.46 -8.33
N PRO A 706 3.56 30.23 -7.26
CA PRO A 706 4.48 29.77 -6.21
C PRO A 706 3.90 28.59 -5.44
N VAL A 707 4.76 27.61 -5.16
CA VAL A 707 4.40 26.46 -4.29
C VAL A 707 4.41 26.92 -2.83
N ALA A 708 3.39 26.49 -2.06
CA ALA A 708 3.29 26.78 -0.64
C ALA A 708 4.28 25.93 0.17
N ASP A 709 4.84 26.51 1.25
CA ASP A 709 5.71 25.79 2.18
C ASP A 709 4.93 25.00 3.24
N CYS A 710 3.64 25.27 3.39
CA CYS A 710 2.74 24.59 4.29
C CYS A 710 1.31 24.53 3.74
N ALA A 711 0.55 23.56 4.19
CA ALA A 711 -0.88 23.45 3.94
C ALA A 711 -1.68 23.80 5.20
N VAL A 712 -2.92 24.25 5.03
CA VAL A 712 -3.86 24.54 6.13
C VAL A 712 -5.23 24.01 5.77
N THR A 713 -5.87 23.30 6.70
CA THR A 713 -7.27 22.90 6.61
C THR A 713 -8.08 23.50 7.76
N ALA A 714 -9.35 23.75 7.56
CA ALA A 714 -10.25 24.14 8.64
C ALA A 714 -10.57 22.93 9.54
N SER A 715 -10.69 23.13 10.85
CA SER A 715 -11.09 22.04 11.77
C SER A 715 -12.56 21.66 11.60
N ALA A 716 -13.42 22.63 11.28
CA ALA A 716 -14.85 22.44 11.08
C ALA A 716 -15.39 23.42 10.03
N LEU A 717 -16.61 23.17 9.53
CA LEU A 717 -17.26 24.05 8.54
C LEU A 717 -17.71 25.39 9.12
N ILE A 718 -18.10 25.40 10.39
CA ILE A 718 -18.48 26.61 11.11
C ILE A 718 -17.80 26.66 12.47
N PRO A 719 -17.50 27.86 12.97
CA PRO A 719 -16.93 28.00 14.31
C PRO A 719 -17.95 27.70 15.39
N VAL A 720 -17.49 27.41 16.59
CA VAL A 720 -18.33 27.43 17.78
C VAL A 720 -18.77 28.88 18.04
N ASP A 721 -20.03 29.10 18.48
CA ASP A 721 -20.60 30.40 18.72
C ASP A 721 -19.68 31.28 19.58
N GLY A 722 -19.38 32.47 19.10
CA GLY A 722 -18.49 33.42 19.76
C GLY A 722 -16.98 33.10 19.74
N LYS A 723 -16.56 32.02 19.05
CA LYS A 723 -15.14 31.66 18.86
C LYS A 723 -14.70 31.90 17.41
N PRO A 724 -13.41 32.16 17.16
CA PRO A 724 -12.89 32.22 15.79
C PRO A 724 -12.87 30.82 15.16
N MET A 725 -12.80 30.79 13.82
CA MET A 725 -12.46 29.56 13.08
C MET A 725 -11.10 29.05 13.53
N THR A 726 -11.00 27.74 13.63
CA THR A 726 -9.75 27.02 13.91
C THR A 726 -9.39 26.10 12.75
N GLY A 727 -8.12 25.74 12.66
CA GLY A 727 -7.60 24.89 11.62
C GLY A 727 -6.34 24.15 12.06
N GLU A 728 -5.94 23.22 11.25
CA GLU A 728 -4.69 22.48 11.35
C GLU A 728 -3.74 22.89 10.22
N ALA A 729 -2.46 23.07 10.55
CA ALA A 729 -1.41 23.33 9.59
C ALA A 729 -0.44 22.16 9.53
N MET A 730 0.08 21.85 8.33
CA MET A 730 1.03 20.79 8.06
C MET A 730 2.19 21.34 7.23
N SER A 731 3.41 20.94 7.58
CA SER A 731 4.63 21.24 6.82
C SER A 731 5.62 20.08 6.93
N MET A 732 6.61 20.08 6.04
CA MET A 732 7.69 19.08 6.03
C MET A 732 9.05 19.76 6.04
N GLY A 733 10.07 19.05 6.55
CA GLY A 733 11.48 19.41 6.46
C GLY A 733 12.31 18.18 6.10
N GLU A 734 13.28 18.36 5.20
CA GLU A 734 14.14 17.27 4.73
C GLU A 734 15.59 17.78 4.50
N ARG A 735 16.57 17.15 5.21
CA ARG A 735 18.00 17.48 5.10
C ARG A 735 18.87 16.22 5.21
N THR A 736 18.38 15.08 4.74
CA THR A 736 19.04 13.78 4.90
C THR A 736 20.45 13.70 4.31
N PRO A 737 20.83 14.34 3.18
CA PRO A 737 22.22 14.31 2.70
C PRO A 737 23.24 14.87 3.69
N VAL A 738 22.84 15.78 4.57
CA VAL A 738 23.72 16.35 5.63
C VAL A 738 24.16 15.27 6.63
N ALA A 739 23.41 14.19 6.77
CA ALA A 739 23.76 13.07 7.64
C ALA A 739 25.10 12.40 7.28
N LEU A 740 25.54 12.49 6.02
CA LEU A 740 26.87 12.02 5.60
C LEU A 740 28.01 12.79 6.30
N ILE A 741 27.77 14.01 6.74
CA ILE A 741 28.71 14.85 7.45
C ILE A 741 28.42 14.83 8.97
N ASN A 742 27.18 15.03 9.35
CA ASN A 742 26.76 15.09 10.74
C ASN A 742 25.26 14.71 10.89
N PRO A 743 24.96 13.48 11.33
CA PRO A 743 23.58 13.01 11.49
C PRO A 743 22.72 13.89 12.43
N ALA A 744 23.31 14.34 13.54
CA ALA A 744 22.60 15.20 14.48
C ALA A 744 22.26 16.57 13.89
N ALA A 745 23.15 17.16 13.10
CA ALA A 745 22.89 18.42 12.39
C ALA A 745 21.81 18.22 11.31
N SER A 746 21.82 17.09 10.60
CA SER A 746 20.79 16.74 9.61
C SER A 746 19.39 16.73 10.23
N ALA A 747 19.22 16.05 11.35
CA ALA A 747 17.94 16.01 12.06
C ALA A 747 17.49 17.40 12.54
N ARG A 748 18.39 18.19 13.16
CA ARG A 748 18.06 19.53 13.62
C ARG A 748 17.67 20.47 12.47
N LEU A 749 18.35 20.37 11.32
CA LEU A 749 18.02 21.17 10.13
C LEU A 749 16.67 20.78 9.53
N ALA A 750 16.34 19.49 9.51
CA ALA A 750 15.03 19.04 9.03
C ALA A 750 13.89 19.57 9.92
N VAL A 751 14.05 19.50 11.24
CA VAL A 751 13.07 20.07 12.19
C VAL A 751 12.98 21.58 12.05
N ALA A 752 14.11 22.29 11.93
CA ALA A 752 14.12 23.75 11.75
C ALA A 752 13.44 24.17 10.45
N GLU A 753 13.63 23.41 9.37
CA GLU A 753 12.95 23.66 8.09
C GLU A 753 11.43 23.49 8.23
N ALA A 754 10.95 22.39 8.84
CA ALA A 754 9.54 22.20 9.09
C ALA A 754 8.93 23.34 9.92
N ILE A 755 9.61 23.79 10.99
CA ILE A 755 9.15 24.92 11.82
C ILE A 755 9.11 26.23 11.01
N THR A 756 10.12 26.52 10.20
CA THR A 756 10.14 27.74 9.39
C THR A 756 9.07 27.73 8.30
N ASN A 757 8.80 26.56 7.70
CA ASN A 757 7.76 26.39 6.71
C ASN A 757 6.35 26.60 7.32
N ILE A 758 6.09 26.01 8.48
CA ILE A 758 4.78 26.15 9.14
C ILE A 758 4.55 27.58 9.67
N ALA A 759 5.59 28.34 9.95
CA ALA A 759 5.47 29.74 10.36
C ALA A 759 4.80 30.62 9.29
N GLY A 760 4.75 30.18 8.04
CA GLY A 760 3.99 30.81 6.97
C GLY A 760 2.48 30.54 6.99
N ALA A 761 2.00 29.64 7.86
CA ALA A 761 0.58 29.39 8.06
C ALA A 761 -0.01 30.52 8.92
N ASN A 762 -0.80 31.40 8.32
CA ASN A 762 -1.41 32.55 9.02
C ASN A 762 -2.93 32.54 8.83
#